data_c5facef4cb7cffe8256f5d0c853da0ba
#
_entry.id   c5facef4cb7cffe8256f5d0c853da0ba
#
_cell.length_a   1.000
_cell.length_b   1.000
_cell.length_c   1.000
_cell.angle_alpha   90.00
_cell.angle_beta   90.00
_cell.angle_gamma   90.00
#
_symmetry.space_group_name_H-M   'P 1'
#
loop_
_entity.id
_entity.type
_entity.pdbx_description
1 polymer ?
#
loop_
_entity_poly.entity_id
_entity_poly.type
_entity_poly.pdbx_seq_one_letter_code
_entity_poly.pdbx_strand_id
1 'polypeptide(L)'
;MDDGIDYSDIEAKYAVPYDDSLDNVVIIDGVPIITQAKQQRLFEVIQKRFSTQAEVHIPIENMHIAYGDDGNSKGYVVIELESAAAALQAIRAMDGYAFDKKHRFAVNRFSDIERLAAMDETYVDPPEEPYKQRGHLRSWLADPSGRDQLVICHRDDVQIAWHNRTTGPEVAHSRTRWTESYVQWSPHGTYLATFHLQGIALWGGPGFERFMRYPHPGVRLVDFSPNENYMVTWSPEPIQVPENAPQGPQFFTPEDEGNSVAVWEVRTGHLLRTFPVTLEEGMAPMGQPVLKGFSWPFLKWSGDSRYCARVTPGKGISVYELPGMGLLDQKSIRIDGVVDFEWCPLGDRDKDALEALAKGEELPRGVRAPRENMLVYWVPEVQNQPARVTVLSVPSRETLRSKNLFNVSDCKLHWHPQGDYLCVKVDRQTRTKKTVFCNFELFRMREKDFPVEVVELKDPVLAFAWEPQGSHFAAISTSDPNFGVAAPSISIKTQLNVFHLDARGDFSLQKALDNKTCNALFWSPRGRHLLAATLGSTQKFDLEWYDVDFGNEARQGGAGDASDVKQIGAGEHYSITDVEWDPSGRYVTTSASFWRQSLEQGYAVWDFKGTELKKEVLDQFKQILWRPRPRTLLSREDQKRVRRSLREYSRIFDEEDEAADASLALAHREEYQRRLAEWREWRARARAAHAAEREALGMPAPAKRAEHKTEVHEWIEEVLEEREETM
;
A
#
# COMPACT_ATOMS: atom_id res chain seq x y z
N MET A 1 41.93 -6.57 -67.87
CA MET A 1 40.47 -6.34 -67.89
C MET A 1 39.97 -6.78 -66.55
N ASP A 2 39.88 -5.84 -65.69
CA ASP A 2 39.39 -6.10 -64.35
C ASP A 2 37.87 -5.93 -64.43
N ASP A 3 37.17 -7.05 -64.45
CA ASP A 3 35.72 -7.05 -64.54
C ASP A 3 35.23 -6.50 -63.24
N GLY A 4 34.70 -5.27 -63.27
CA GLY A 4 34.13 -4.57 -62.10
C GLY A 4 32.91 -5.31 -61.54
N ILE A 5 33.18 -6.46 -60.96
CA ILE A 5 32.18 -7.17 -60.15
C ILE A 5 32.13 -6.47 -58.78
N ASP A 6 30.99 -5.87 -58.48
CA ASP A 6 30.75 -5.26 -57.19
C ASP A 6 30.51 -6.34 -56.15
N TYR A 7 31.43 -6.48 -55.21
CA TYR A 7 31.35 -7.43 -54.08
C TYR A 7 30.80 -6.79 -52.82
N SER A 8 30.34 -5.53 -52.86
CA SER A 8 29.88 -4.80 -51.66
C SER A 8 28.77 -5.52 -50.88
N ASP A 9 27.86 -6.21 -51.57
CA ASP A 9 26.78 -6.98 -50.94
C ASP A 9 27.32 -8.20 -50.18
N ILE A 10 28.40 -8.80 -50.68
CA ILE A 10 29.03 -9.95 -50.04
C ILE A 10 29.91 -9.49 -48.87
N GLU A 11 30.63 -8.41 -49.06
CA GLU A 11 31.44 -7.79 -48.01
C GLU A 11 30.54 -7.31 -46.84
N ALA A 12 29.43 -6.66 -47.10
CA ALA A 12 28.50 -6.24 -46.11
C ALA A 12 27.84 -7.42 -45.34
N LYS A 13 27.61 -8.55 -46.03
CA LYS A 13 27.03 -9.75 -45.45
C LYS A 13 27.99 -10.53 -44.56
N TYR A 14 29.28 -10.48 -44.85
CA TYR A 14 30.34 -11.19 -44.14
C TYR A 14 31.30 -10.26 -43.39
N ALA A 15 31.00 -8.94 -43.35
CA ALA A 15 31.72 -8.01 -42.52
C ALA A 15 31.57 -8.44 -41.05
N VAL A 16 32.66 -8.83 -40.44
CA VAL A 16 32.69 -9.07 -38.99
C VAL A 16 32.72 -7.69 -38.33
N PRO A 17 31.73 -7.32 -37.54
CA PRO A 17 31.80 -6.06 -36.80
C PRO A 17 33.02 -6.12 -35.87
N TYR A 18 33.96 -5.22 -36.15
CA TYR A 18 35.13 -5.06 -35.28
C TYR A 18 34.72 -4.21 -34.10
N ASP A 19 34.72 -4.81 -32.91
CA ASP A 19 34.45 -4.14 -31.64
C ASP A 19 35.79 -3.78 -31.00
N ASP A 20 36.15 -2.49 -31.01
CA ASP A 20 37.33 -1.93 -30.36
C ASP A 20 36.97 -1.18 -29.06
N SER A 21 35.73 -1.34 -28.54
CA SER A 21 35.21 -0.61 -27.38
C SER A 21 35.94 -0.98 -26.07
N LEU A 22 36.64 -2.08 -26.02
CA LEU A 22 37.24 -2.64 -24.80
C LEU A 22 36.25 -2.79 -23.61
N ASP A 23 34.95 -2.83 -23.90
CA ASP A 23 33.89 -2.97 -22.88
C ASP A 23 33.86 -4.34 -22.22
N ASN A 24 34.48 -5.34 -22.86
CA ASN A 24 34.67 -6.67 -22.33
C ASN A 24 35.92 -6.79 -21.41
N VAL A 25 36.71 -5.71 -21.27
CA VAL A 25 37.93 -5.70 -20.47
C VAL A 25 37.70 -5.06 -19.10
N VAL A 26 38.10 -5.75 -18.06
CA VAL A 26 38.06 -5.22 -16.69
C VAL A 26 39.45 -5.08 -16.10
N ILE A 27 39.62 -4.08 -15.24
CA ILE A 27 40.85 -3.88 -14.44
C ILE A 27 40.53 -4.15 -12.98
N ILE A 28 41.38 -4.91 -12.33
CA ILE A 28 41.29 -5.24 -10.90
C ILE A 28 42.45 -4.60 -10.19
N ASP A 29 42.17 -3.61 -9.37
CA ASP A 29 43.12 -3.01 -8.44
C ASP A 29 43.08 -3.69 -7.05
N GLY A 30 44.09 -3.45 -6.25
CA GLY A 30 44.20 -4.00 -4.90
C GLY A 30 44.67 -5.45 -4.86
N VAL A 31 45.30 -5.91 -5.92
CA VAL A 31 45.94 -7.23 -5.99
C VAL A 31 47.26 -7.21 -5.28
N PRO A 32 47.66 -8.32 -4.58
CA PRO A 32 48.97 -8.39 -3.94
C PRO A 32 50.14 -8.18 -4.92
N ILE A 33 51.12 -7.39 -4.51
CA ILE A 33 52.34 -7.15 -5.27
C ILE A 33 53.17 -8.41 -5.28
N ILE A 34 53.48 -8.96 -6.44
CA ILE A 34 54.17 -10.22 -6.62
C ILE A 34 55.34 -10.12 -7.63
N THR A 35 56.29 -11.03 -7.53
CA THR A 35 57.32 -11.23 -8.55
C THR A 35 56.78 -12.13 -9.66
N GLN A 36 57.40 -12.05 -10.84
CA GLN A 36 57.02 -12.83 -12.03
C GLN A 36 56.92 -14.37 -11.78
N ALA A 37 57.76 -14.90 -10.90
CA ALA A 37 57.73 -16.34 -10.55
C ALA A 37 56.42 -16.78 -9.85
N LYS A 38 55.64 -15.88 -9.33
CA LYS A 38 54.36 -16.17 -8.62
C LYS A 38 53.13 -15.84 -9.44
N GLN A 39 53.26 -15.32 -10.65
CA GLN A 39 52.19 -14.86 -11.52
C GLN A 39 51.15 -15.96 -11.77
N GLN A 40 51.56 -17.14 -12.19
CA GLN A 40 50.66 -18.24 -12.52
C GLN A 40 49.79 -18.65 -11.31
N ARG A 41 50.39 -18.69 -10.14
CA ARG A 41 49.65 -19.03 -8.92
C ARG A 41 48.62 -17.98 -8.54
N LEU A 42 48.91 -16.69 -8.76
CA LEU A 42 47.96 -15.60 -8.55
C LEU A 42 46.81 -15.71 -9.52
N PHE A 43 47.05 -15.94 -10.79
CA PHE A 43 46.03 -16.09 -11.83
C PHE A 43 45.10 -17.29 -11.55
N GLU A 44 45.60 -18.42 -11.14
CA GLU A 44 44.81 -19.58 -10.73
C GLU A 44 43.88 -19.26 -9.55
N VAL A 45 44.34 -18.46 -8.58
CA VAL A 45 43.52 -18.05 -7.44
C VAL A 45 42.43 -17.06 -7.88
N ILE A 46 42.75 -16.07 -8.71
CA ILE A 46 41.77 -15.11 -9.26
C ILE A 46 40.73 -15.88 -10.08
N GLN A 47 41.13 -16.74 -11.01
CA GLN A 47 40.23 -17.54 -11.83
C GLN A 47 39.25 -18.35 -10.97
N LYS A 48 39.75 -19.03 -9.94
CA LYS A 48 38.91 -19.81 -9.01
C LYS A 48 37.91 -18.93 -8.27
N ARG A 49 38.32 -17.72 -7.89
CA ARG A 49 37.41 -16.77 -7.18
C ARG A 49 36.32 -16.24 -8.07
N PHE A 50 36.67 -15.87 -9.28
CA PHE A 50 35.68 -15.38 -10.27
C PHE A 50 34.70 -16.49 -10.67
N SER A 51 35.17 -17.70 -10.91
CA SER A 51 34.27 -18.84 -11.20
C SER A 51 33.34 -19.18 -10.04
N THR A 52 33.79 -18.99 -8.78
CA THR A 52 32.99 -19.34 -7.59
C THR A 52 32.01 -18.24 -7.18
N GLN A 53 32.38 -16.96 -7.34
CA GLN A 53 31.61 -15.84 -6.82
C GLN A 53 30.83 -15.06 -7.91
N ALA A 54 31.42 -14.94 -9.09
CA ALA A 54 30.84 -14.23 -10.21
C ALA A 54 30.20 -15.16 -11.26
N GLU A 55 30.39 -16.47 -11.14
CA GLU A 55 29.99 -17.49 -12.13
C GLU A 55 30.56 -17.23 -13.54
N VAL A 56 31.65 -16.47 -13.61
CA VAL A 56 32.34 -16.12 -14.84
C VAL A 56 33.62 -16.96 -14.97
N HIS A 57 33.75 -17.64 -16.09
CA HIS A 57 34.98 -18.40 -16.39
C HIS A 57 35.97 -17.50 -17.13
N ILE A 58 37.20 -17.41 -16.62
CA ILE A 58 38.27 -16.59 -17.19
C ILE A 58 39.42 -17.51 -17.60
N PRO A 59 39.77 -17.59 -18.87
CA PRO A 59 40.99 -18.26 -19.29
C PRO A 59 42.23 -17.54 -18.73
N ILE A 60 43.22 -18.29 -18.27
CA ILE A 60 44.47 -17.72 -17.71
C ILE A 60 45.19 -16.85 -18.78
N GLU A 61 45.04 -17.21 -20.04
CA GLU A 61 45.60 -16.51 -21.20
C GLU A 61 45.10 -15.08 -21.34
N ASN A 62 43.89 -14.81 -20.87
CA ASN A 62 43.22 -13.53 -20.94
C ASN A 62 43.51 -12.63 -19.74
N MET A 63 44.43 -13.02 -18.84
CA MET A 63 44.82 -12.24 -17.67
C MET A 63 46.22 -11.63 -17.90
N HIS A 64 46.32 -10.34 -17.76
CA HIS A 64 47.55 -9.59 -17.94
C HIS A 64 47.91 -8.79 -16.69
N ILE A 65 49.20 -8.86 -16.32
CA ILE A 65 49.75 -8.15 -15.16
C ILE A 65 50.94 -7.27 -15.61
N ALA A 66 50.95 -6.05 -15.17
CA ALA A 66 52.05 -5.13 -15.46
C ALA A 66 53.13 -5.20 -14.36
N TYR A 67 54.40 -5.17 -14.76
CA TYR A 67 55.55 -5.15 -13.87
C TYR A 67 56.23 -3.78 -13.94
N GLY A 68 56.77 -3.33 -12.83
CA GLY A 68 57.65 -2.19 -12.77
C GLY A 68 59.11 -2.53 -13.06
N ASP A 69 59.97 -1.53 -13.16
CA ASP A 69 61.40 -1.69 -13.39
C ASP A 69 62.14 -2.43 -12.25
N ASP A 70 61.51 -2.52 -11.09
CA ASP A 70 61.94 -3.24 -9.90
C ASP A 70 61.61 -4.75 -9.96
N GLY A 71 60.99 -5.22 -11.03
CA GLY A 71 60.60 -6.61 -11.23
C GLY A 71 59.38 -7.10 -10.40
N ASN A 72 58.72 -6.17 -9.71
CA ASN A 72 57.51 -6.40 -8.95
C ASN A 72 56.26 -5.96 -9.74
N SER A 73 55.12 -6.63 -9.51
CA SER A 73 53.84 -6.23 -10.14
C SER A 73 53.38 -4.87 -9.62
N LYS A 74 52.66 -4.11 -10.47
CA LYS A 74 52.11 -2.80 -10.11
C LYS A 74 50.86 -2.85 -9.25
N GLY A 75 50.40 -4.04 -8.84
CA GLY A 75 49.25 -4.20 -7.94
C GLY A 75 47.88 -4.22 -8.61
N TYR A 76 47.85 -4.26 -9.95
CA TYR A 76 46.61 -4.45 -10.74
C TYR A 76 46.75 -5.55 -11.77
N VAL A 77 45.60 -6.10 -12.19
CA VAL A 77 45.49 -7.13 -13.23
C VAL A 77 44.39 -6.70 -14.21
N VAL A 78 44.70 -6.82 -15.51
CA VAL A 78 43.74 -6.60 -16.59
C VAL A 78 43.23 -7.96 -17.03
N ILE A 79 41.92 -8.08 -17.22
CA ILE A 79 41.27 -9.33 -17.58
C ILE A 79 40.35 -9.07 -18.77
N GLU A 80 40.54 -9.84 -19.84
CA GLU A 80 39.63 -9.85 -20.99
C GLU A 80 38.58 -10.95 -20.80
N LEU A 81 37.31 -10.57 -20.91
CA LEU A 81 36.16 -11.46 -20.74
C LEU A 81 35.47 -11.71 -22.09
N GLU A 82 34.61 -12.73 -22.14
CA GLU A 82 33.95 -13.15 -23.38
C GLU A 82 32.97 -12.09 -23.95
N SER A 83 32.44 -11.21 -23.10
CA SER A 83 31.47 -10.18 -23.50
C SER A 83 31.41 -9.04 -22.51
N ALA A 84 30.89 -7.88 -22.93
CA ALA A 84 30.61 -6.73 -22.08
C ALA A 84 29.62 -7.08 -20.94
N ALA A 85 28.67 -7.99 -21.19
CA ALA A 85 27.75 -8.47 -20.15
C ALA A 85 28.48 -9.28 -19.05
N ALA A 86 29.46 -10.13 -19.44
CA ALA A 86 30.29 -10.86 -18.49
C ALA A 86 31.17 -9.90 -17.68
N ALA A 87 31.66 -8.81 -18.29
CA ALA A 87 32.42 -7.76 -17.60
C ALA A 87 31.57 -7.08 -16.51
N LEU A 88 30.34 -6.70 -16.82
CA LEU A 88 29.40 -6.13 -15.85
C LEU A 88 29.06 -7.09 -14.70
N GLN A 89 28.87 -8.38 -15.01
CA GLN A 89 28.62 -9.40 -14.01
C GLN A 89 29.83 -9.57 -13.08
N ALA A 90 31.03 -9.58 -13.65
CA ALA A 90 32.29 -9.66 -12.91
C ALA A 90 32.47 -8.48 -11.96
N ILE A 91 32.22 -7.24 -12.42
CA ILE A 91 32.28 -6.03 -11.62
C ILE A 91 31.30 -6.12 -10.45
N ARG A 92 30.01 -6.39 -10.74
CA ARG A 92 28.96 -6.47 -9.68
C ARG A 92 29.26 -7.49 -8.58
N ALA A 93 29.91 -8.60 -8.93
CA ALA A 93 30.18 -9.69 -8.00
C ALA A 93 31.51 -9.53 -7.25
N MET A 94 32.50 -8.89 -7.87
CA MET A 94 33.88 -8.90 -7.35
C MET A 94 34.35 -7.54 -6.87
N ASP A 95 33.66 -6.44 -7.16
CA ASP A 95 34.02 -5.13 -6.59
C ASP A 95 33.84 -5.14 -5.08
N GLY A 96 34.85 -4.63 -4.36
CA GLY A 96 34.89 -4.68 -2.90
C GLY A 96 35.18 -6.06 -2.30
N TYR A 97 35.43 -7.10 -3.10
CA TYR A 97 35.72 -8.44 -2.60
C TYR A 97 37.02 -8.48 -1.78
N ALA A 98 36.96 -8.99 -0.55
CA ALA A 98 38.13 -9.15 0.29
C ALA A 98 38.93 -10.41 -0.16
N PHE A 99 40.02 -10.17 -0.89
CA PHE A 99 40.90 -11.24 -1.36
C PHE A 99 41.65 -11.89 -0.20
N ASP A 100 42.21 -11.06 0.68
CA ASP A 100 42.81 -11.46 1.93
C ASP A 100 42.60 -10.39 3.03
N LYS A 101 43.26 -10.50 4.19
CA LYS A 101 43.13 -9.56 5.31
C LYS A 101 43.59 -8.12 4.98
N LYS A 102 44.44 -7.96 3.96
CA LYS A 102 45.05 -6.67 3.59
C LYS A 102 44.62 -6.15 2.23
N HIS A 103 44.18 -7.06 1.33
CA HIS A 103 43.89 -6.74 -0.05
C HIS A 103 42.41 -6.90 -0.33
N ARG A 104 41.83 -5.86 -0.97
CA ARG A 104 40.45 -5.82 -1.38
C ARG A 104 40.42 -5.43 -2.86
N PHE A 105 39.66 -6.12 -3.68
CA PHE A 105 39.56 -5.82 -5.09
C PHE A 105 38.71 -4.57 -5.32
N ALA A 106 39.21 -3.69 -6.20
CA ALA A 106 38.41 -2.67 -6.85
C ALA A 106 38.34 -3.04 -8.34
N VAL A 107 37.17 -3.37 -8.83
CA VAL A 107 36.97 -3.90 -10.18
C VAL A 107 36.23 -2.87 -11.02
N ASN A 108 36.86 -2.39 -12.09
CA ASN A 108 36.32 -1.36 -12.96
C ASN A 108 36.43 -1.81 -14.43
N ARG A 109 35.60 -1.24 -15.31
CA ARG A 109 35.79 -1.43 -16.76
C ARG A 109 37.06 -0.70 -17.22
N PHE A 110 37.71 -1.28 -18.19
CA PHE A 110 38.85 -0.62 -18.81
C PHE A 110 38.44 0.67 -19.56
N SER A 111 37.32 0.64 -20.27
CA SER A 111 36.76 1.80 -20.99
C SER A 111 36.36 2.96 -20.06
N ASP A 112 36.02 2.69 -18.80
CA ASP A 112 35.71 3.74 -17.80
C ASP A 112 36.93 4.60 -17.46
N ILE A 113 38.14 4.07 -17.59
CA ILE A 113 39.38 4.83 -17.29
C ILE A 113 39.54 5.99 -18.27
N GLU A 114 39.32 5.75 -19.56
CA GLU A 114 39.40 6.82 -20.58
C GLU A 114 38.28 7.83 -20.40
N ARG A 115 37.07 7.36 -20.10
CA ARG A 115 35.92 8.23 -19.82
C ARG A 115 36.18 9.11 -18.60
N LEU A 116 36.69 8.55 -17.53
CA LEU A 116 37.01 9.31 -16.29
C LEU A 116 38.20 10.25 -16.50
N ALA A 117 39.21 9.84 -17.29
CA ALA A 117 40.33 10.70 -17.63
C ALA A 117 39.95 11.88 -18.54
N ALA A 118 38.93 11.71 -19.37
CA ALA A 118 38.40 12.76 -20.25
C ALA A 118 37.38 13.67 -19.54
N MET A 119 36.97 13.36 -18.32
CA MET A 119 36.04 14.22 -17.54
C MET A 119 36.77 15.49 -17.11
N ASP A 120 36.07 16.63 -17.29
CA ASP A 120 36.55 17.90 -16.82
C ASP A 120 36.63 17.91 -15.27
N GLU A 121 37.79 18.19 -14.71
CA GLU A 121 37.97 18.28 -13.24
C GLU A 121 37.28 19.52 -12.64
N THR A 122 36.90 20.47 -13.48
CA THR A 122 36.18 21.67 -13.06
C THR A 122 34.67 21.35 -12.92
N TYR A 123 34.15 21.41 -11.71
CA TYR A 123 32.73 21.36 -11.48
C TYR A 123 32.04 22.54 -12.15
N VAL A 124 31.18 22.27 -13.11
CA VAL A 124 30.31 23.26 -13.72
C VAL A 124 28.93 23.11 -13.12
N ASP A 125 28.45 24.15 -12.43
CA ASP A 125 27.08 24.15 -11.92
C ASP A 125 26.10 23.92 -13.07
N PRO A 126 25.14 23.01 -12.91
CA PRO A 126 24.10 22.81 -13.92
C PRO A 126 23.36 24.14 -14.14
N PRO A 127 22.96 24.45 -15.38
CA PRO A 127 22.25 25.70 -15.66
C PRO A 127 20.99 25.78 -14.79
N GLU A 128 20.83 26.88 -14.05
CA GLU A 128 19.64 27.11 -13.23
C GLU A 128 18.41 27.11 -14.14
N GLU A 129 17.52 26.15 -13.91
CA GLU A 129 16.23 26.17 -14.59
C GLU A 129 15.43 27.41 -14.14
N PRO A 130 14.84 28.16 -15.07
CA PRO A 130 14.07 29.34 -14.72
C PRO A 130 12.91 28.91 -13.79
N TYR A 131 12.75 29.63 -12.69
CA TYR A 131 11.68 29.41 -11.74
C TYR A 131 10.31 29.43 -12.44
N LYS A 132 9.62 28.31 -12.43
CA LYS A 132 8.24 28.21 -12.90
C LYS A 132 7.32 28.23 -11.68
N GLN A 133 6.54 29.28 -11.56
CA GLN A 133 5.50 29.33 -10.51
C GLN A 133 4.52 28.18 -10.73
N ARG A 134 4.49 27.26 -9.78
CA ARG A 134 3.52 26.15 -9.74
C ARG A 134 2.43 26.47 -8.74
N GLY A 135 1.21 26.06 -9.00
CA GLY A 135 0.11 26.14 -8.03
C GLY A 135 0.45 25.38 -6.75
N HIS A 136 -0.04 25.88 -5.62
CA HIS A 136 0.22 25.22 -4.32
C HIS A 136 -0.38 23.83 -4.30
N LEU A 137 0.47 22.80 -4.12
CA LEU A 137 0.09 21.40 -4.24
C LEU A 137 -0.94 20.93 -3.19
N ARG A 138 -1.08 21.67 -2.10
CA ARG A 138 -2.04 21.40 -0.99
C ARG A 138 -3.15 22.43 -0.88
N SER A 139 -3.40 23.21 -1.94
CA SER A 139 -4.43 24.25 -1.99
C SER A 139 -5.85 23.74 -1.67
N TRP A 140 -6.14 22.49 -1.97
CA TRP A 140 -7.41 21.82 -1.68
C TRP A 140 -7.74 21.76 -0.17
N LEU A 141 -6.74 21.81 0.71
CA LEU A 141 -6.97 21.87 2.17
C LEU A 141 -7.54 23.20 2.65
N ALA A 142 -7.53 24.23 1.81
CA ALA A 142 -8.06 25.55 2.11
C ALA A 142 -9.54 25.72 1.67
N ASP A 143 -10.24 24.61 1.37
CA ASP A 143 -11.69 24.69 1.07
C ASP A 143 -12.45 25.30 2.24
N PRO A 144 -13.21 26.41 2.03
CA PRO A 144 -13.92 27.09 3.11
C PRO A 144 -14.95 26.20 3.83
N SER A 145 -15.53 25.24 3.09
CA SER A 145 -16.52 24.29 3.62
C SER A 145 -15.88 23.05 4.25
N GLY A 146 -14.54 22.94 4.26
CA GLY A 146 -13.82 21.82 4.84
C GLY A 146 -14.11 20.46 4.20
N ARG A 147 -14.59 20.45 2.95
CA ARG A 147 -14.98 19.23 2.23
C ARG A 147 -13.78 18.40 1.84
N ASP A 148 -14.00 17.10 1.68
CA ASP A 148 -13.03 16.18 1.12
C ASP A 148 -13.24 15.99 -0.38
N GLN A 149 -12.14 15.75 -1.09
CA GLN A 149 -12.17 15.38 -2.51
C GLN A 149 -12.15 13.87 -2.66
N LEU A 150 -12.76 13.43 -3.75
CA LEU A 150 -12.73 12.04 -4.19
C LEU A 150 -12.48 11.96 -5.69
N VAL A 151 -11.94 10.86 -6.17
CA VAL A 151 -11.80 10.55 -7.59
C VAL A 151 -12.75 9.43 -7.97
N ILE A 152 -13.48 9.61 -9.06
CA ILE A 152 -14.39 8.61 -9.63
C ILE A 152 -13.89 8.24 -11.01
N CYS A 153 -13.72 6.94 -11.27
CA CYS A 153 -13.31 6.42 -12.57
C CYS A 153 -14.41 5.52 -13.13
N HIS A 154 -14.96 5.87 -14.28
CA HIS A 154 -15.94 5.04 -14.98
C HIS A 154 -15.72 5.15 -16.49
N ARG A 155 -15.90 4.07 -17.22
CA ARG A 155 -15.55 4.02 -18.65
C ARG A 155 -14.12 4.53 -18.90
N ASP A 156 -13.98 5.58 -19.72
CA ASP A 156 -12.71 6.27 -19.98
C ASP A 156 -12.57 7.59 -19.23
N ASP A 157 -13.55 7.94 -18.41
CA ASP A 157 -13.58 9.21 -17.70
C ASP A 157 -13.01 9.07 -16.28
N VAL A 158 -12.19 10.03 -15.91
CA VAL A 158 -11.69 10.22 -14.56
C VAL A 158 -12.15 11.58 -14.06
N GLN A 159 -12.93 11.60 -13.01
CA GLN A 159 -13.50 12.79 -12.42
C GLN A 159 -12.96 12.99 -11.01
N ILE A 160 -12.57 14.21 -10.68
CA ILE A 160 -12.25 14.62 -9.32
C ILE A 160 -13.38 15.52 -8.85
N ALA A 161 -14.00 15.14 -7.74
CA ALA A 161 -15.16 15.83 -7.21
C ALA A 161 -14.98 16.20 -5.74
N TRP A 162 -15.64 17.27 -5.32
CA TRP A 162 -15.85 17.60 -3.92
C TRP A 162 -17.04 16.81 -3.39
N HIS A 163 -16.88 16.19 -2.24
CA HIS A 163 -18.01 15.56 -1.58
C HIS A 163 -18.95 16.61 -1.00
N ASN A 164 -20.21 16.52 -1.36
CA ASN A 164 -21.27 17.33 -0.77
C ASN A 164 -22.34 16.37 -0.22
N ARG A 165 -22.73 16.56 1.04
CA ARG A 165 -23.66 15.68 1.73
C ARG A 165 -25.05 15.66 1.09
N THR A 166 -25.53 16.81 0.63
CA THR A 166 -26.92 16.97 0.16
C THR A 166 -27.08 16.75 -1.33
N THR A 167 -26.15 17.29 -2.15
CA THR A 167 -26.26 17.26 -3.62
C THR A 167 -25.47 16.11 -4.25
N GLY A 168 -24.65 15.41 -3.45
CA GLY A 168 -23.71 14.41 -3.95
C GLY A 168 -22.42 15.02 -4.49
N PRO A 169 -21.57 14.25 -5.17
CA PRO A 169 -20.26 14.72 -5.66
C PRO A 169 -20.40 15.88 -6.65
N GLU A 170 -19.72 16.99 -6.37
CA GLU A 170 -19.60 18.17 -7.22
C GLU A 170 -18.29 18.08 -8.02
N VAL A 171 -18.39 17.88 -9.34
CA VAL A 171 -17.22 17.67 -10.19
C VAL A 171 -16.38 18.94 -10.29
N ALA A 172 -15.14 18.88 -9.82
CA ALA A 172 -14.14 19.95 -9.93
C ALA A 172 -13.31 19.82 -11.22
N HIS A 173 -12.90 18.61 -11.55
CA HIS A 173 -12.12 18.32 -12.76
C HIS A 173 -12.59 17.02 -13.39
N SER A 174 -12.64 17.00 -14.73
CA SER A 174 -12.95 15.80 -15.51
C SER A 174 -12.03 15.72 -16.71
N ARG A 175 -11.47 14.54 -16.96
CA ARG A 175 -10.65 14.26 -18.14
C ARG A 175 -10.96 12.87 -18.67
N THR A 176 -11.21 12.80 -19.96
CA THR A 176 -11.38 11.54 -20.70
C THR A 176 -10.00 10.95 -21.04
N ARG A 177 -9.85 9.64 -20.87
CA ARG A 177 -8.59 8.91 -21.15
C ARG A 177 -7.38 9.46 -20.38
N TRP A 178 -7.62 9.87 -19.14
CA TRP A 178 -6.57 10.38 -18.27
C TRP A 178 -5.65 9.27 -17.74
N THR A 179 -6.15 8.06 -17.68
CA THR A 179 -5.38 6.86 -17.33
C THR A 179 -5.79 5.70 -18.24
N GLU A 180 -4.90 4.74 -18.45
CA GLU A 180 -5.19 3.52 -19.20
C GLU A 180 -5.69 2.38 -18.30
N SER A 181 -5.45 2.48 -16.99
CA SER A 181 -5.91 1.47 -16.04
C SER A 181 -6.62 2.11 -14.83
N TYR A 182 -6.01 2.12 -13.69
CA TYR A 182 -6.53 2.72 -12.47
C TYR A 182 -5.79 4.01 -12.14
N VAL A 183 -6.21 4.69 -11.07
CA VAL A 183 -5.50 5.84 -10.50
C VAL A 183 -5.15 5.56 -9.06
N GLN A 184 -4.15 6.26 -8.53
CA GLN A 184 -3.72 6.12 -7.14
C GLN A 184 -3.32 7.46 -6.56
N TRP A 185 -3.83 7.78 -5.37
CA TRP A 185 -3.35 8.92 -4.61
C TRP A 185 -2.02 8.61 -3.92
N SER A 186 -1.17 9.61 -3.79
CA SER A 186 -0.04 9.54 -2.86
C SER A 186 -0.53 9.59 -1.40
N PRO A 187 0.26 9.13 -0.41
CA PRO A 187 -0.19 8.95 0.99
C PRO A 187 -0.77 10.20 1.68
N HIS A 188 -0.33 11.38 1.27
CA HIS A 188 -0.85 12.66 1.80
C HIS A 188 -1.81 13.36 0.82
N GLY A 189 -2.18 12.72 -0.29
CA GLY A 189 -3.04 13.29 -1.31
C GLY A 189 -2.40 14.43 -2.12
N THR A 190 -1.08 14.59 -2.06
CA THR A 190 -0.40 15.66 -2.81
C THR A 190 -0.46 15.40 -4.31
N TYR A 191 -0.30 14.15 -4.73
CA TYR A 191 -0.25 13.73 -6.13
C TYR A 191 -1.29 12.68 -6.46
N LEU A 192 -1.82 12.76 -7.68
CA LEU A 192 -2.59 11.70 -8.32
C LEU A 192 -1.71 11.02 -9.36
N ALA A 193 -1.48 9.73 -9.22
CA ALA A 193 -0.76 8.91 -10.18
C ALA A 193 -1.71 8.34 -11.23
N THR A 194 -1.35 8.48 -12.51
CA THR A 194 -2.03 7.87 -13.64
C THR A 194 -1.08 6.97 -14.41
N PHE A 195 -1.61 5.88 -14.95
CA PHE A 195 -0.87 4.81 -15.59
C PHE A 195 -1.03 4.89 -17.10
N HIS A 196 0.09 4.82 -17.80
CA HIS A 196 0.18 4.88 -19.27
C HIS A 196 1.13 3.80 -19.78
N LEU A 197 1.00 3.40 -21.03
CA LEU A 197 1.92 2.44 -21.66
C LEU A 197 3.39 2.85 -21.54
N GLN A 198 3.67 4.15 -21.61
CA GLN A 198 5.02 4.71 -21.55
C GLN A 198 5.54 4.93 -20.11
N GLY A 199 4.71 4.71 -19.08
CA GLY A 199 5.08 4.93 -17.70
C GLY A 199 4.01 5.61 -16.86
N ILE A 200 4.43 6.29 -15.80
CA ILE A 200 3.57 6.95 -14.82
C ILE A 200 3.63 8.46 -15.01
N ALA A 201 2.49 9.12 -14.84
CA ALA A 201 2.42 10.57 -14.71
C ALA A 201 1.82 10.95 -13.34
N LEU A 202 2.43 11.92 -12.68
CA LEU A 202 1.91 12.53 -11.46
C LEU A 202 1.28 13.87 -11.77
N TRP A 203 0.11 14.12 -11.12
CA TRP A 203 -0.69 15.31 -11.28
C TRP A 203 -0.94 15.95 -9.93
N GLY A 204 -0.97 17.28 -9.87
CA GLY A 204 -1.19 17.97 -8.61
C GLY A 204 -1.54 19.45 -8.79
N GLY A 205 -1.72 20.13 -7.67
CA GLY A 205 -2.14 21.54 -7.62
C GLY A 205 -3.63 21.77 -7.88
N PRO A 206 -4.10 23.02 -7.89
CA PRO A 206 -5.52 23.35 -8.02
C PRO A 206 -6.10 22.98 -9.38
N GLY A 207 -5.30 23.03 -10.44
CA GLY A 207 -5.68 22.68 -11.81
C GLY A 207 -5.39 21.24 -12.21
N PHE A 208 -4.86 20.40 -11.31
CA PHE A 208 -4.36 19.07 -11.63
C PHE A 208 -3.46 19.08 -12.86
N GLU A 209 -2.48 19.97 -12.83
CA GLU A 209 -1.45 20.03 -13.86
C GLU A 209 -0.46 18.88 -13.73
N ARG A 210 0.16 18.50 -14.85
CA ARG A 210 1.16 17.44 -14.84
C ARG A 210 2.40 17.89 -14.08
N PHE A 211 2.69 17.23 -12.96
CA PHE A 211 3.86 17.50 -12.14
C PHE A 211 5.12 16.87 -12.74
N MET A 212 5.10 15.56 -13.01
CA MET A 212 6.25 14.79 -13.48
C MET A 212 5.80 13.57 -14.28
N ARG A 213 6.69 13.08 -15.15
CA ARG A 213 6.58 11.77 -15.81
C ARG A 213 7.76 10.90 -15.45
N TYR A 214 7.50 9.60 -15.31
CA TYR A 214 8.50 8.58 -15.04
C TYR A 214 8.44 7.55 -16.16
N PRO A 215 9.51 7.47 -16.97
CA PRO A 215 9.51 6.62 -18.17
C PRO A 215 9.82 5.16 -17.80
N HIS A 216 8.82 4.45 -17.30
CA HIS A 216 8.89 3.02 -17.03
C HIS A 216 7.78 2.32 -17.80
N PRO A 217 8.04 1.75 -18.99
CA PRO A 217 7.02 1.15 -19.83
C PRO A 217 6.32 -0.03 -19.16
N GLY A 218 5.04 -0.18 -19.43
CA GLY A 218 4.25 -1.32 -18.95
C GLY A 218 4.02 -1.39 -17.44
N VAL A 219 4.25 -0.32 -16.68
CA VAL A 219 4.04 -0.29 -15.22
C VAL A 219 2.63 -0.72 -14.84
N ARG A 220 2.54 -1.64 -13.89
CA ARG A 220 1.29 -2.15 -13.33
C ARG A 220 1.06 -1.74 -11.89
N LEU A 221 2.11 -1.59 -11.09
CA LEU A 221 2.01 -1.30 -9.67
C LEU A 221 2.93 -0.14 -9.28
N VAL A 222 2.43 0.68 -8.37
CA VAL A 222 3.15 1.83 -7.79
C VAL A 222 3.01 1.80 -6.28
N ASP A 223 4.08 2.11 -5.57
CA ASP A 223 4.07 2.32 -4.14
C ASP A 223 4.85 3.59 -3.78
N PHE A 224 4.31 4.40 -2.88
CA PHE A 224 4.93 5.64 -2.43
C PHE A 224 5.54 5.48 -1.05
N SER A 225 6.67 6.15 -0.82
CA SER A 225 7.17 6.31 0.54
C SER A 225 6.19 7.12 1.41
N PRO A 226 6.12 6.89 2.73
CA PRO A 226 5.20 7.61 3.63
C PRO A 226 5.34 9.13 3.60
N ASN A 227 6.51 9.67 3.24
CA ASN A 227 6.77 11.11 3.11
C ASN A 227 6.58 11.68 1.70
N GLU A 228 6.14 10.84 0.73
CA GLU A 228 5.95 11.17 -0.69
C GLU A 228 7.22 11.62 -1.45
N ASN A 229 8.41 11.42 -0.88
CA ASN A 229 9.64 11.80 -1.54
C ASN A 229 10.12 10.76 -2.55
N TYR A 230 9.72 9.51 -2.37
CA TYR A 230 10.16 8.38 -3.20
C TYR A 230 8.98 7.56 -3.69
N MET A 231 9.18 6.90 -4.81
CA MET A 231 8.17 6.05 -5.44
C MET A 231 8.83 4.80 -6.01
N VAL A 232 8.20 3.65 -5.85
CA VAL A 232 8.59 2.39 -6.48
C VAL A 232 7.60 2.07 -7.57
N THR A 233 8.09 1.68 -8.73
CA THR A 233 7.27 1.23 -9.86
C THR A 233 7.66 -0.19 -10.25
N TRP A 234 6.70 -1.00 -10.63
CA TRP A 234 6.93 -2.35 -11.12
C TRP A 234 6.22 -2.60 -12.44
N SER A 235 6.97 -3.23 -13.37
CA SER A 235 6.45 -3.73 -14.64
C SER A 235 6.64 -5.25 -14.71
N PRO A 236 5.66 -6.02 -15.22
CA PRO A 236 5.86 -7.44 -15.52
C PRO A 236 6.85 -7.66 -16.67
N GLU A 237 7.02 -6.66 -17.52
CA GLU A 237 7.96 -6.69 -18.62
C GLU A 237 9.31 -6.14 -18.15
N PRO A 238 10.42 -6.85 -18.39
CA PRO A 238 11.75 -6.32 -18.08
C PRO A 238 12.05 -5.05 -18.86
N ILE A 239 12.80 -4.14 -18.23
CA ILE A 239 13.27 -2.90 -18.85
C ILE A 239 14.13 -3.27 -20.05
N GLN A 240 13.83 -2.65 -21.19
CA GLN A 240 14.62 -2.69 -22.40
C GLN A 240 15.14 -1.29 -22.71
N VAL A 241 16.42 -1.16 -22.90
CA VAL A 241 17.07 0.13 -23.18
C VAL A 241 17.43 0.19 -24.66
N PRO A 242 16.77 1.01 -25.48
CA PRO A 242 17.12 1.19 -26.88
C PRO A 242 18.53 1.80 -27.01
N GLU A 243 19.27 1.46 -28.07
CA GLU A 243 20.60 2.03 -28.38
C GLU A 243 20.63 3.57 -28.41
N ASN A 244 19.50 4.17 -28.84
CA ASN A 244 19.32 5.64 -28.91
C ASN A 244 18.49 6.17 -27.72
N ALA A 245 18.55 5.54 -26.54
CA ALA A 245 17.82 6.02 -25.37
C ALA A 245 18.30 7.43 -24.97
N PRO A 246 17.37 8.31 -24.55
CA PRO A 246 17.77 9.61 -24.01
C PRO A 246 18.67 9.43 -22.79
N GLN A 247 19.75 10.20 -22.74
CA GLN A 247 20.64 10.20 -21.57
C GLN A 247 20.16 11.20 -20.53
N GLY A 248 20.32 10.88 -19.26
CA GLY A 248 20.00 11.76 -18.14
C GLY A 248 19.54 10.99 -16.89
N PRO A 249 19.52 11.65 -15.74
CA PRO A 249 19.22 11.00 -14.45
C PRO A 249 17.78 10.48 -14.34
N GLN A 250 16.93 10.78 -15.30
CA GLN A 250 15.51 10.35 -15.35
C GLN A 250 15.30 9.14 -16.27
N PHE A 251 16.33 8.65 -16.94
CA PHE A 251 16.21 7.59 -17.93
C PHE A 251 17.00 6.36 -17.50
N PHE A 252 16.60 5.22 -18.01
CA PHE A 252 17.29 3.97 -17.80
C PHE A 252 18.64 3.95 -18.55
N THR A 253 19.62 3.35 -17.93
CA THR A 253 20.93 3.09 -18.50
C THR A 253 21.03 1.62 -18.93
N PRO A 254 22.02 1.24 -19.76
CA PRO A 254 22.24 -0.17 -20.13
C PRO A 254 22.41 -1.10 -18.90
N GLU A 255 22.82 -0.56 -17.75
CA GLU A 255 22.93 -1.33 -16.48
C GLU A 255 21.57 -1.72 -15.88
N ASP A 256 20.51 -1.02 -16.28
CA ASP A 256 19.15 -1.26 -15.81
C ASP A 256 18.40 -2.29 -16.66
N GLU A 257 19.00 -2.73 -17.77
CA GLU A 257 18.40 -3.69 -18.69
C GLU A 257 18.10 -5.01 -17.98
N GLY A 258 16.92 -5.56 -18.23
CA GLY A 258 16.45 -6.80 -17.62
C GLY A 258 15.84 -6.62 -16.22
N ASN A 259 15.97 -5.47 -15.57
CA ASN A 259 15.31 -5.17 -14.31
C ASN A 259 13.81 -4.88 -14.51
N SER A 260 12.99 -5.06 -13.47
CA SER A 260 11.54 -4.89 -13.53
C SER A 260 10.99 -3.93 -12.48
N VAL A 261 11.78 -3.57 -11.48
CA VAL A 261 11.42 -2.62 -10.42
C VAL A 261 12.33 -1.41 -10.50
N ALA A 262 11.76 -0.22 -10.44
CA ALA A 262 12.51 1.03 -10.42
C ALA A 262 12.11 1.90 -9.24
N VAL A 263 13.09 2.55 -8.61
CA VAL A 263 12.91 3.47 -7.49
C VAL A 263 13.23 4.88 -7.95
N TRP A 264 12.33 5.80 -7.69
CA TRP A 264 12.40 7.17 -8.17
C TRP A 264 12.35 8.18 -7.01
N GLU A 265 13.07 9.27 -7.17
CA GLU A 265 12.82 10.46 -6.39
C GLU A 265 11.67 11.26 -7.02
N VAL A 266 10.60 11.50 -6.24
CA VAL A 266 9.37 12.08 -6.78
C VAL A 266 9.53 13.52 -7.26
N ARG A 267 10.31 14.34 -6.55
CA ARG A 267 10.42 15.78 -6.86
C ARG A 267 11.26 16.09 -8.08
N THR A 268 12.33 15.36 -8.27
CA THR A 268 13.30 15.56 -9.36
C THR A 268 13.04 14.64 -10.56
N GLY A 269 12.34 13.53 -10.31
CA GLY A 269 12.14 12.47 -11.30
C GLY A 269 13.38 11.60 -11.51
N HIS A 270 14.41 11.73 -10.68
CA HIS A 270 15.64 10.95 -10.79
C HIS A 270 15.38 9.47 -10.52
N LEU A 271 15.94 8.62 -11.35
CA LEU A 271 16.04 7.19 -11.13
C LEU A 271 17.14 6.94 -10.11
N LEU A 272 16.79 6.35 -8.97
CA LEU A 272 17.75 6.07 -7.90
C LEU A 272 18.35 4.68 -8.01
N ARG A 273 17.53 3.69 -8.31
CA ARG A 273 17.97 2.30 -8.41
C ARG A 273 16.93 1.42 -9.09
N THR A 274 17.40 0.37 -9.75
CA THR A 274 16.55 -0.68 -10.32
C THR A 274 16.85 -2.03 -9.69
N PHE A 275 15.90 -2.97 -9.80
CA PHE A 275 16.04 -4.32 -9.27
C PHE A 275 15.47 -5.36 -10.25
N PRO A 276 16.17 -6.49 -10.42
CA PRO A 276 15.63 -7.63 -11.14
C PRO A 276 14.56 -8.33 -10.29
N VAL A 277 13.55 -8.88 -10.95
CA VAL A 277 12.56 -9.76 -10.36
C VAL A 277 12.59 -11.09 -11.09
N THR A 278 12.94 -12.16 -10.38
CA THR A 278 12.86 -13.51 -10.92
C THR A 278 11.45 -14.02 -10.67
N LEU A 279 10.67 -14.16 -11.73
CA LEU A 279 9.34 -14.74 -11.68
C LEU A 279 9.47 -16.25 -11.99
N GLU A 280 9.13 -17.10 -11.03
CA GLU A 280 8.94 -18.52 -11.28
C GLU A 280 7.49 -18.75 -11.69
N GLU A 281 7.28 -19.33 -12.87
CA GLU A 281 5.96 -19.77 -13.29
C GLU A 281 5.54 -20.96 -12.43
N GLY A 282 4.50 -20.79 -11.65
CA GLY A 282 3.86 -21.84 -10.87
C GLY A 282 2.41 -22.03 -11.27
N MET A 283 1.90 -23.24 -11.13
CA MET A 283 0.46 -23.49 -11.25
C MET A 283 -0.20 -23.47 -9.87
N ALA A 284 -1.26 -22.70 -9.73
CA ALA A 284 -2.16 -22.80 -8.59
C ALA A 284 -2.92 -24.15 -8.62
N PRO A 285 -3.48 -24.61 -7.48
CA PRO A 285 -4.28 -25.85 -7.42
C PRO A 285 -5.45 -25.92 -8.40
N MET A 286 -5.89 -24.78 -8.96
CA MET A 286 -6.95 -24.68 -9.97
C MET A 286 -6.44 -24.49 -11.41
N GLY A 287 -5.13 -24.70 -11.68
CA GLY A 287 -4.58 -24.60 -13.03
C GLY A 287 -4.39 -23.17 -13.57
N GLN A 288 -4.55 -22.14 -12.73
CA GLN A 288 -4.23 -20.77 -13.12
C GLN A 288 -2.73 -20.50 -12.94
N PRO A 289 -2.07 -19.81 -13.89
CA PRO A 289 -0.67 -19.43 -13.72
C PRO A 289 -0.54 -18.46 -12.56
N VAL A 290 0.25 -18.81 -11.56
CA VAL A 290 0.60 -17.95 -10.42
C VAL A 290 2.07 -17.64 -10.51
N LEU A 291 2.41 -16.36 -10.51
CA LEU A 291 3.79 -15.90 -10.41
C LEU A 291 4.27 -16.12 -8.98
N LYS A 292 5.11 -17.13 -8.79
CA LYS A 292 5.78 -17.39 -7.50
C LYS A 292 7.03 -16.54 -7.40
N GLY A 293 7.34 -16.09 -6.18
CA GLY A 293 8.56 -15.34 -5.89
C GLY A 293 8.42 -13.82 -5.94
N PHE A 294 7.25 -13.28 -6.32
CA PHE A 294 6.97 -11.84 -6.28
C PHE A 294 5.95 -11.50 -5.19
N SER A 295 6.32 -10.59 -4.32
CA SER A 295 5.45 -10.00 -3.30
C SER A 295 5.37 -8.50 -3.53
N TRP A 296 4.19 -7.94 -3.46
CA TRP A 296 3.99 -6.49 -3.48
C TRP A 296 3.44 -6.00 -2.15
N PRO A 297 3.95 -4.89 -1.59
CA PRO A 297 5.05 -4.04 -2.09
C PRO A 297 6.41 -4.76 -2.09
N PHE A 298 7.18 -4.59 -3.17
CA PHE A 298 8.50 -5.20 -3.34
C PHE A 298 9.54 -4.63 -2.38
N LEU A 299 9.45 -3.34 -2.12
CA LEU A 299 10.21 -2.62 -1.10
C LEU A 299 9.23 -2.11 -0.05
N LYS A 300 9.49 -2.39 1.22
CA LYS A 300 8.72 -1.86 2.35
C LYS A 300 9.48 -0.70 2.98
N TRP A 301 8.81 0.43 3.20
CA TRP A 301 9.40 1.66 3.69
C TRP A 301 9.40 1.75 5.21
N SER A 302 10.48 2.28 5.81
CA SER A 302 10.46 2.69 7.22
C SER A 302 9.48 3.86 7.42
N GLY A 303 8.94 3.99 8.62
CA GLY A 303 7.93 5.02 8.92
C GLY A 303 8.41 6.46 8.71
N ASP A 304 9.72 6.71 8.83
CA ASP A 304 10.38 8.00 8.59
C ASP A 304 10.88 8.15 7.14
N SER A 305 10.72 7.11 6.31
CA SER A 305 11.19 7.06 4.92
C SER A 305 12.71 7.25 4.74
N ARG A 306 13.51 7.01 5.79
CA ARG A 306 14.98 7.02 5.70
C ARG A 306 15.54 5.72 5.15
N TYR A 307 14.79 4.63 5.33
CA TYR A 307 15.16 3.29 4.89
C TYR A 307 14.04 2.66 4.09
N CYS A 308 14.41 1.81 3.17
CA CYS A 308 13.52 0.83 2.59
C CYS A 308 14.19 -0.55 2.62
N ALA A 309 13.39 -1.60 2.65
CA ALA A 309 13.92 -2.92 2.73
C ALA A 309 13.12 -3.92 1.88
N ARG A 310 13.79 -4.98 1.46
CA ARG A 310 13.16 -6.14 0.83
C ARG A 310 13.60 -7.42 1.50
N VAL A 311 12.73 -8.38 1.52
CA VAL A 311 13.04 -9.74 1.91
C VAL A 311 13.53 -10.54 0.70
N THR A 312 14.57 -11.33 0.89
CA THR A 312 14.92 -12.44 0.01
C THR A 312 14.52 -13.70 0.77
N PRO A 313 13.39 -14.35 0.39
CA PRO A 313 12.86 -15.47 1.15
C PRO A 313 13.91 -16.54 1.42
N GLY A 314 13.98 -17.01 2.66
CA GLY A 314 14.94 -18.01 3.11
C GLY A 314 16.37 -17.54 3.31
N LYS A 315 16.76 -16.33 2.86
CA LYS A 315 18.16 -15.84 2.90
C LYS A 315 18.38 -14.67 3.84
N GLY A 316 17.46 -13.67 3.82
CA GLY A 316 17.64 -12.49 4.66
C GLY A 316 16.88 -11.26 4.20
N ILE A 317 17.19 -10.13 4.85
CA ILE A 317 16.57 -8.82 4.59
C ILE A 317 17.66 -7.86 4.14
N SER A 318 17.47 -7.22 3.00
CA SER A 318 18.34 -6.18 2.48
C SER A 318 17.72 -4.81 2.80
N VAL A 319 18.43 -3.99 3.56
CA VAL A 319 18.02 -2.64 3.94
C VAL A 319 18.83 -1.63 3.15
N TYR A 320 18.14 -0.68 2.53
CA TYR A 320 18.74 0.39 1.71
C TYR A 320 18.51 1.73 2.39
N GLU A 321 19.53 2.58 2.39
CA GLU A 321 19.48 3.90 2.95
C GLU A 321 19.19 4.95 1.87
N LEU A 322 18.31 5.88 2.15
CA LEU A 322 17.88 6.95 1.25
C LEU A 322 18.60 8.27 1.63
N PRO A 323 18.86 9.14 0.64
CA PRO A 323 18.47 9.08 -0.77
C PRO A 323 19.34 8.18 -1.66
N GLY A 324 20.53 7.80 -1.21
CA GLY A 324 21.54 7.16 -2.06
C GLY A 324 21.22 5.73 -2.52
N MET A 325 20.18 5.09 -1.95
CA MET A 325 19.81 3.70 -2.21
C MET A 325 20.97 2.69 -2.04
N GLY A 326 21.98 3.08 -1.24
CA GLY A 326 23.07 2.19 -0.86
C GLY A 326 22.59 1.10 0.11
N LEU A 327 23.16 -0.09 0.00
CA LEU A 327 22.89 -1.17 0.94
C LEU A 327 23.51 -0.82 2.30
N LEU A 328 22.72 -0.78 3.37
CA LEU A 328 23.16 -0.45 4.72
C LEU A 328 24.35 -1.32 5.13
N ASP A 329 25.47 -0.69 5.54
CA ASP A 329 26.75 -1.33 5.87
C ASP A 329 27.28 -2.29 4.80
N GLN A 330 26.85 -2.13 3.53
CA GLN A 330 27.21 -2.99 2.39
C GLN A 330 26.89 -4.48 2.59
N LYS A 331 25.98 -4.81 3.52
CA LYS A 331 25.63 -6.20 3.84
C LYS A 331 24.15 -6.35 4.14
N SER A 332 23.53 -7.36 3.55
CA SER A 332 22.20 -7.81 3.95
C SER A 332 22.23 -8.47 5.33
N ILE A 333 21.13 -8.34 6.04
CA ILE A 333 20.91 -9.00 7.33
C ILE A 333 20.59 -10.47 7.02
N ARG A 334 21.52 -11.38 7.28
CA ARG A 334 21.33 -12.81 7.04
C ARG A 334 20.40 -13.38 8.10
N ILE A 335 19.31 -13.97 7.65
CA ILE A 335 18.31 -14.61 8.50
C ILE A 335 17.85 -15.87 7.77
N ASP A 336 18.34 -17.01 8.21
CA ASP A 336 17.97 -18.28 7.59
C ASP A 336 16.50 -18.58 7.80
N GLY A 337 15.81 -18.89 6.71
CA GLY A 337 14.40 -19.23 6.72
C GLY A 337 13.42 -18.05 6.84
N VAL A 338 13.86 -16.79 6.76
CA VAL A 338 12.94 -15.65 6.81
C VAL A 338 11.90 -15.70 5.68
N VAL A 339 10.64 -15.46 6.05
CA VAL A 339 9.50 -15.45 5.10
C VAL A 339 9.08 -14.04 4.77
N ASP A 340 8.80 -13.22 5.81
CA ASP A 340 8.30 -11.86 5.65
C ASP A 340 8.72 -10.99 6.82
N PHE A 341 8.60 -9.68 6.63
CA PHE A 341 8.88 -8.67 7.65
C PHE A 341 7.97 -7.46 7.49
N GLU A 342 7.81 -6.68 8.56
CA GLU A 342 7.09 -5.41 8.54
C GLU A 342 7.85 -4.35 9.34
N TRP A 343 7.84 -3.11 8.85
CA TRP A 343 8.34 -1.97 9.59
C TRP A 343 7.35 -1.49 10.63
N CYS A 344 7.86 -1.06 11.78
CA CYS A 344 7.07 -0.33 12.77
C CYS A 344 6.61 1.00 12.16
N PRO A 345 5.31 1.30 12.14
CA PRO A 345 4.83 2.60 11.70
C PRO A 345 5.31 3.72 12.63
N LEU A 346 5.52 4.90 12.06
CA LEU A 346 5.84 6.09 12.82
C LEU A 346 4.56 6.75 13.32
N GLY A 347 4.28 6.65 14.62
CA GLY A 347 3.12 7.27 15.23
C GLY A 347 3.21 8.80 15.32
N ASP A 348 2.09 9.45 15.59
CA ASP A 348 2.03 10.91 15.65
C ASP A 348 2.95 11.53 16.70
N ARG A 349 3.10 10.84 17.85
CA ARG A 349 4.02 11.27 18.92
C ARG A 349 5.47 11.25 18.47
N ASP A 350 5.87 10.22 17.71
CA ASP A 350 7.24 10.06 17.23
C ASP A 350 7.52 11.05 16.08
N LYS A 351 6.52 11.30 15.21
CA LYS A 351 6.62 12.35 14.17
C LYS A 351 6.81 13.73 14.78
N ASP A 352 6.03 14.06 15.80
CA ASP A 352 6.17 15.34 16.53
C ASP A 352 7.55 15.50 17.17
N ALA A 353 8.09 14.41 17.74
CA ALA A 353 9.44 14.44 18.34
C ALA A 353 10.53 14.64 17.27
N LEU A 354 10.43 13.97 16.13
CA LEU A 354 11.35 14.13 15.00
C LEU A 354 11.29 15.53 14.41
N GLU A 355 10.10 16.11 14.25
CA GLU A 355 9.92 17.48 13.75
C GLU A 355 10.52 18.52 14.72
N ALA A 356 10.32 18.35 16.03
CA ALA A 356 10.93 19.23 17.04
C ALA A 356 12.44 19.17 16.99
N LEU A 357 13.03 17.97 16.91
CA LEU A 357 14.47 17.80 16.79
C LEU A 357 15.03 18.38 15.48
N ALA A 358 14.31 18.21 14.37
CA ALA A 358 14.72 18.79 13.08
C ALA A 358 14.73 20.32 13.09
N LYS A 359 13.86 20.96 13.91
CA LYS A 359 13.83 22.41 14.13
C LYS A 359 14.83 22.90 15.18
N GLY A 360 15.54 21.98 15.85
CA GLY A 360 16.46 22.33 16.96
C GLY A 360 15.73 22.71 18.26
N GLU A 361 14.45 22.35 18.39
CA GLU A 361 13.65 22.60 19.58
C GLU A 361 13.91 21.52 20.65
N GLU A 362 13.83 21.88 21.92
CA GLU A 362 13.89 20.91 23.00
C GLU A 362 12.62 20.06 23.01
N LEU A 363 12.79 18.76 23.27
CA LEU A 363 11.65 17.86 23.39
C LEU A 363 10.75 18.27 24.56
N PRO A 364 9.43 18.29 24.40
CA PRO A 364 8.51 18.60 25.48
C PRO A 364 8.72 17.68 26.67
N ARG A 365 8.54 18.19 27.90
CA ARG A 365 8.68 17.40 29.13
C ARG A 365 7.82 16.13 29.07
N GLY A 366 8.45 14.99 29.29
CA GLY A 366 7.80 13.67 29.26
C GLY A 366 7.74 13.00 27.88
N VAL A 367 8.22 13.66 26.81
CA VAL A 367 8.39 13.04 25.49
C VAL A 367 9.78 12.41 25.45
N ARG A 368 9.85 11.11 25.22
CA ARG A 368 11.11 10.39 25.02
C ARG A 368 11.70 10.73 23.66
N ALA A 369 13.02 10.67 23.55
CA ALA A 369 13.69 10.74 22.26
C ALA A 369 13.12 9.70 21.30
N PRO A 370 12.99 10.03 19.99
CA PRO A 370 12.53 9.08 19.02
C PRO A 370 13.46 7.87 19.01
N ARG A 371 12.88 6.68 18.88
CA ARG A 371 13.63 5.44 18.80
C ARG A 371 14.21 5.28 17.41
N GLU A 372 15.21 4.41 17.30
CA GLU A 372 15.59 3.88 15.98
C GLU A 372 14.40 3.22 15.29
N ASN A 373 14.48 3.15 13.96
CA ASN A 373 13.49 2.42 13.22
C ASN A 373 13.50 0.94 13.64
N MET A 374 12.34 0.34 13.77
CA MET A 374 12.21 -1.06 14.14
C MET A 374 11.54 -1.83 13.01
N LEU A 375 12.00 -3.03 12.79
CA LEU A 375 11.32 -3.98 11.93
C LEU A 375 11.06 -5.29 12.69
N VAL A 376 10.00 -5.96 12.36
CA VAL A 376 9.69 -7.30 12.84
C VAL A 376 9.75 -8.26 11.67
N TYR A 377 10.34 -9.41 11.89
CA TYR A 377 10.35 -10.51 10.93
C TYR A 377 10.01 -11.83 11.60
N TRP A 378 9.56 -12.77 10.79
CA TRP A 378 9.30 -14.11 11.29
C TRP A 378 9.94 -15.20 10.44
N VAL A 379 10.26 -16.31 11.10
CA VAL A 379 10.86 -17.51 10.53
C VAL A 379 9.95 -18.69 10.88
N PRO A 380 9.57 -19.54 9.92
CA PRO A 380 8.68 -20.67 10.15
C PRO A 380 9.37 -21.78 10.96
N GLU A 381 8.56 -22.68 11.47
CA GLU A 381 9.02 -23.89 12.15
C GLU A 381 9.62 -24.87 11.14
N VAL A 382 10.87 -25.28 11.38
CA VAL A 382 11.60 -26.24 10.53
C VAL A 382 12.17 -27.35 11.40
N GLN A 383 11.71 -28.57 11.18
CA GLN A 383 12.15 -29.80 11.90
C GLN A 383 12.25 -29.59 13.41
N ASN A 384 13.46 -29.32 13.94
CA ASN A 384 13.73 -29.19 15.38
C ASN A 384 13.85 -27.75 15.85
N GLN A 385 13.61 -26.76 14.99
CA GLN A 385 13.66 -25.34 15.35
C GLN A 385 12.25 -24.77 15.40
N PRO A 386 11.83 -24.14 16.52
CA PRO A 386 10.54 -23.49 16.61
C PRO A 386 10.43 -22.30 15.67
N ALA A 387 9.24 -21.99 15.23
CA ALA A 387 8.99 -20.71 14.55
C ALA A 387 9.39 -19.56 15.48
N ARG A 388 9.88 -18.48 14.91
CA ARG A 388 10.38 -17.36 15.71
C ARG A 388 9.99 -16.04 15.11
N VAL A 389 9.49 -15.15 15.95
CA VAL A 389 9.26 -13.74 15.63
C VAL A 389 10.29 -12.91 16.35
N THR A 390 10.93 -11.98 15.64
CA THR A 390 11.99 -11.15 16.20
C THR A 390 11.78 -9.69 15.81
N VAL A 391 11.89 -8.79 16.79
CA VAL A 391 11.92 -7.34 16.61
C VAL A 391 13.38 -6.90 16.59
N LEU A 392 13.75 -6.18 15.56
CA LEU A 392 15.10 -5.71 15.28
C LEU A 392 15.12 -4.19 15.14
N SER A 393 16.11 -3.51 15.72
CA SER A 393 16.32 -2.09 15.46
C SER A 393 17.20 -1.86 14.22
N VAL A 394 17.02 -0.72 13.57
CA VAL A 394 17.77 -0.29 12.38
C VAL A 394 18.12 1.18 12.55
N PRO A 395 19.40 1.58 12.41
CA PRO A 395 20.51 0.88 11.76
C PRO A 395 21.32 -0.06 12.66
N SER A 396 21.17 -0.02 13.99
CA SER A 396 22.04 -0.74 14.94
C SER A 396 22.04 -2.26 14.77
N ARG A 397 20.98 -2.83 14.17
CA ARG A 397 20.77 -4.29 14.01
C ARG A 397 20.70 -5.04 15.33
N GLU A 398 20.34 -4.38 16.42
CA GLU A 398 20.16 -5.00 17.71
C GLU A 398 18.83 -5.76 17.77
N THR A 399 18.87 -6.98 18.29
CA THR A 399 17.67 -7.76 18.58
C THR A 399 17.03 -7.22 19.85
N LEU A 400 15.91 -6.53 19.71
CA LEU A 400 15.18 -5.94 20.84
C LEU A 400 14.34 -6.98 21.58
N ARG A 401 13.65 -7.83 20.85
CA ARG A 401 12.83 -8.92 21.42
C ARG A 401 12.75 -10.09 20.45
N SER A 402 12.74 -11.32 20.99
CA SER A 402 12.50 -12.54 20.24
C SER A 402 11.52 -13.44 20.98
N LYS A 403 10.57 -14.04 20.26
CA LYS A 403 9.57 -14.96 20.77
C LYS A 403 9.53 -16.23 19.94
N ASN A 404 9.66 -17.38 20.59
CA ASN A 404 9.50 -18.67 19.94
C ASN A 404 8.02 -19.06 19.92
N LEU A 405 7.60 -19.63 18.81
CA LEU A 405 6.23 -20.09 18.56
C LEU A 405 6.27 -21.57 18.17
N PHE A 406 5.25 -22.33 18.54
CA PHE A 406 5.18 -23.77 18.32
C PHE A 406 3.90 -24.16 17.60
N ASN A 407 3.97 -25.21 16.77
CA ASN A 407 2.84 -25.74 15.99
C ASN A 407 2.24 -24.69 15.03
N VAL A 408 3.08 -23.88 14.45
CA VAL A 408 2.67 -22.77 13.57
C VAL A 408 2.41 -23.25 12.15
N SER A 409 1.25 -22.95 11.59
CA SER A 409 0.93 -23.17 10.19
C SER A 409 1.15 -21.91 9.34
N ASP A 410 0.75 -20.75 9.86
CA ASP A 410 0.94 -19.44 9.23
C ASP A 410 1.09 -18.35 10.30
N CYS A 411 1.74 -17.26 9.92
CA CYS A 411 1.97 -16.13 10.80
C CYS A 411 1.80 -14.82 10.03
N LYS A 412 0.98 -13.91 10.56
CA LYS A 412 0.78 -12.57 10.00
C LYS A 412 1.09 -11.50 11.03
N LEU A 413 1.75 -10.45 10.56
CA LEU A 413 2.23 -9.34 11.37
C LEU A 413 1.29 -8.15 11.19
N HIS A 414 0.70 -7.65 12.27
CA HIS A 414 -0.22 -6.51 12.24
C HIS A 414 0.23 -5.44 13.24
N TRP A 415 0.86 -4.39 12.71
CA TRP A 415 1.24 -3.24 13.50
C TRP A 415 0.02 -2.36 13.79
N HIS A 416 -0.04 -1.87 15.01
CA HIS A 416 -0.91 -0.75 15.35
C HIS A 416 -0.42 0.51 14.60
N PRO A 417 -1.29 1.31 13.97
CA PRO A 417 -0.89 2.47 13.16
C PRO A 417 -0.04 3.52 13.88
N GLN A 418 -0.18 3.62 15.22
CA GLN A 418 0.65 4.52 16.04
C GLN A 418 1.96 3.85 16.53
N GLY A 419 2.25 2.61 16.14
CA GLY A 419 3.43 1.88 16.58
C GLY A 419 3.45 1.53 18.06
N ASP A 420 2.29 1.57 18.76
CA ASP A 420 2.18 1.30 20.18
C ASP A 420 2.12 -0.21 20.48
N TYR A 421 1.53 -0.98 19.56
CA TYR A 421 1.33 -2.41 19.67
C TYR A 421 1.68 -3.13 18.38
N LEU A 422 2.08 -4.39 18.53
CA LEU A 422 2.23 -5.33 17.41
C LEU A 422 1.41 -6.58 17.74
N CYS A 423 0.47 -6.95 16.88
CA CYS A 423 -0.19 -8.24 16.93
C CYS A 423 0.48 -9.20 15.95
N VAL A 424 0.97 -10.29 16.46
CA VAL A 424 1.39 -11.44 15.66
C VAL A 424 0.24 -12.45 15.69
N LYS A 425 -0.51 -12.51 14.60
CA LYS A 425 -1.57 -13.49 14.39
C LYS A 425 -0.92 -14.82 14.02
N VAL A 426 -1.08 -15.82 14.86
CA VAL A 426 -0.48 -17.14 14.69
C VAL A 426 -1.58 -18.17 14.48
N ASP A 427 -1.67 -18.70 13.29
CA ASP A 427 -2.55 -19.83 12.98
C ASP A 427 -1.82 -21.12 13.36
N ARG A 428 -2.43 -21.90 14.25
CA ARG A 428 -1.86 -23.12 14.80
C ARG A 428 -2.65 -24.34 14.40
N GLN A 429 -1.96 -25.46 14.29
CA GLN A 429 -2.57 -26.76 14.00
C GLN A 429 -2.35 -27.73 15.15
N THR A 430 -3.35 -28.54 15.44
CA THR A 430 -3.18 -29.68 16.34
C THR A 430 -2.21 -30.71 15.73
N ARG A 431 -1.61 -31.56 16.55
CA ARG A 431 -0.71 -32.65 16.08
C ARG A 431 -1.32 -33.51 15.01
N THR A 432 -2.64 -33.67 15.02
CA THR A 432 -3.39 -34.45 14.03
C THR A 432 -3.70 -33.67 12.74
N LYS A 433 -3.35 -32.40 12.67
CA LYS A 433 -3.65 -31.45 11.56
C LYS A 433 -5.14 -31.33 11.23
N LYS A 434 -6.03 -31.74 12.14
CA LYS A 434 -7.49 -31.76 11.94
C LYS A 434 -8.17 -30.49 12.44
N THR A 435 -7.59 -29.79 13.40
CA THR A 435 -8.16 -28.58 13.99
C THR A 435 -7.17 -27.44 13.85
N VAL A 436 -7.66 -26.30 13.37
CA VAL A 436 -6.94 -25.03 13.28
C VAL A 436 -7.52 -24.10 14.34
N PHE A 437 -6.67 -23.44 15.11
CA PHE A 437 -7.02 -22.41 16.08
C PHE A 437 -6.05 -21.24 15.94
N CYS A 438 -6.38 -20.10 16.49
CA CYS A 438 -5.58 -18.89 16.33
C CYS A 438 -5.18 -18.30 17.68
N ASN A 439 -3.94 -17.85 17.78
CA ASN A 439 -3.46 -17.06 18.92
C ASN A 439 -3.01 -15.68 18.43
N PHE A 440 -3.31 -14.66 19.22
CA PHE A 440 -2.73 -13.34 19.06
C PHE A 440 -1.61 -13.15 20.07
N GLU A 441 -0.39 -13.00 19.62
CA GLU A 441 0.76 -12.62 20.44
C GLU A 441 0.89 -11.09 20.36
N LEU A 442 0.46 -10.38 21.42
CA LEU A 442 0.38 -8.92 21.46
C LEU A 442 1.60 -8.34 22.15
N PHE A 443 2.46 -7.68 21.40
CA PHE A 443 3.65 -7.00 21.91
C PHE A 443 3.31 -5.56 22.28
N ARG A 444 3.69 -5.12 23.49
CA ARG A 444 3.53 -3.75 23.98
C ARG A 444 4.81 -2.96 23.69
N MET A 445 4.82 -2.23 22.60
CA MET A 445 6.02 -1.62 22.05
C MET A 445 6.50 -0.36 22.79
N ARG A 446 5.68 0.19 23.69
CA ARG A 446 6.04 1.38 24.50
C ARG A 446 6.61 1.01 25.87
N GLU A 447 6.47 -0.23 26.28
CA GLU A 447 6.98 -0.72 27.57
C GLU A 447 8.43 -1.23 27.45
N LYS A 448 9.11 -1.27 28.61
CA LYS A 448 10.47 -1.82 28.66
C LYS A 448 10.42 -3.34 28.37
N ASP A 449 11.41 -3.82 27.62
CA ASP A 449 11.57 -5.23 27.26
C ASP A 449 10.42 -5.81 26.40
N PHE A 450 9.52 -4.97 25.89
CA PHE A 450 8.41 -5.36 25.02
C PHE A 450 7.65 -6.59 25.52
N PRO A 451 6.90 -6.50 26.64
CA PRO A 451 6.15 -7.61 27.15
C PRO A 451 5.13 -8.12 26.13
N VAL A 452 4.91 -9.44 26.15
CA VAL A 452 4.03 -10.12 25.19
C VAL A 452 2.89 -10.79 25.93
N GLU A 453 1.67 -10.38 25.59
CA GLU A 453 0.43 -10.97 26.03
C GLU A 453 -0.09 -11.96 24.99
N VAL A 454 -0.76 -13.03 25.41
CA VAL A 454 -1.32 -14.04 24.50
C VAL A 454 -2.83 -14.07 24.66
N VAL A 455 -3.54 -13.81 23.58
CA VAL A 455 -5.00 -13.99 23.51
C VAL A 455 -5.29 -15.20 22.65
N GLU A 456 -5.92 -16.22 23.23
CA GLU A 456 -6.22 -17.48 22.56
C GLU A 456 -7.65 -17.48 22.02
N LEU A 457 -7.81 -17.81 20.75
CA LEU A 457 -9.09 -18.01 20.07
C LEU A 457 -9.21 -19.48 19.66
N LYS A 458 -10.34 -20.11 20.00
CA LYS A 458 -10.56 -21.53 19.66
C LYS A 458 -10.77 -21.76 18.17
N ASP A 459 -11.25 -20.75 17.49
CA ASP A 459 -11.66 -20.80 16.09
C ASP A 459 -10.64 -20.08 15.20
N PRO A 460 -10.52 -20.47 13.93
CA PRO A 460 -9.71 -19.75 12.96
C PRO A 460 -10.21 -18.32 12.74
N VAL A 461 -9.29 -17.39 12.52
CA VAL A 461 -9.55 -15.97 12.33
C VAL A 461 -9.40 -15.59 10.86
N LEU A 462 -10.47 -15.03 10.27
CA LEU A 462 -10.51 -14.57 8.89
C LEU A 462 -9.90 -13.18 8.73
N ALA A 463 -10.29 -12.26 9.62
CA ALA A 463 -9.87 -10.87 9.56
C ALA A 463 -9.48 -10.36 10.94
N PHE A 464 -8.52 -9.45 10.96
CA PHE A 464 -8.04 -8.72 12.13
C PHE A 464 -7.83 -7.27 11.76
N ALA A 465 -8.23 -6.33 12.60
CA ALA A 465 -8.00 -4.92 12.39
C ALA A 465 -7.82 -4.17 13.72
N TRP A 466 -6.76 -3.33 13.78
CA TRP A 466 -6.54 -2.39 14.87
C TRP A 466 -7.40 -1.14 14.72
N GLU A 467 -7.91 -0.60 15.80
CA GLU A 467 -8.42 0.76 15.85
C GLU A 467 -7.27 1.77 15.64
N PRO A 468 -7.33 2.67 14.65
CA PRO A 468 -6.16 3.48 14.28
C PRO A 468 -5.68 4.47 15.33
N GLN A 469 -6.57 4.99 16.17
CA GLN A 469 -6.28 6.04 17.17
C GLN A 469 -6.49 5.60 18.61
N GLY A 470 -7.15 4.48 18.83
CA GLY A 470 -7.52 3.97 20.13
C GLY A 470 -6.73 2.75 20.56
N SER A 471 -7.30 1.99 21.48
CA SER A 471 -6.70 0.77 22.03
C SER A 471 -7.59 -0.46 21.84
N HIS A 472 -8.51 -0.40 20.89
CA HIS A 472 -9.34 -1.54 20.52
C HIS A 472 -8.74 -2.30 19.34
N PHE A 473 -9.11 -3.54 19.22
CA PHE A 473 -9.01 -4.28 17.97
C PHE A 473 -10.22 -5.17 17.77
N ALA A 474 -10.50 -5.48 16.54
CA ALA A 474 -11.57 -6.39 16.15
C ALA A 474 -11.04 -7.58 15.37
N ALA A 475 -11.66 -8.74 15.58
CA ALA A 475 -11.33 -9.95 14.86
C ALA A 475 -12.62 -10.68 14.43
N ILE A 476 -12.62 -11.20 13.23
CA ILE A 476 -13.68 -12.08 12.71
C ILE A 476 -13.17 -13.51 12.79
N SER A 477 -13.85 -14.35 13.56
CA SER A 477 -13.58 -15.78 13.66
C SER A 477 -14.75 -16.60 13.11
N THR A 478 -14.51 -17.87 12.81
CA THR A 478 -15.54 -18.78 12.33
C THR A 478 -15.34 -20.19 12.86
N SER A 479 -16.44 -20.81 13.31
CA SER A 479 -16.51 -22.24 13.62
C SER A 479 -17.21 -23.05 12.52
N ASP A 480 -17.54 -22.39 11.40
CA ASP A 480 -18.27 -23.04 10.29
C ASP A 480 -17.39 -24.11 9.62
N PRO A 481 -17.88 -25.36 9.48
CA PRO A 481 -17.13 -26.44 8.86
C PRO A 481 -16.82 -26.21 7.37
N ASN A 482 -17.52 -25.29 6.72
CA ASN A 482 -17.28 -24.91 5.33
C ASN A 482 -16.13 -23.88 5.17
N PHE A 483 -15.48 -23.51 6.25
CA PHE A 483 -14.31 -22.63 6.21
C PHE A 483 -13.20 -23.23 5.35
N GLY A 484 -12.68 -22.42 4.41
CA GLY A 484 -11.65 -22.85 3.46
C GLY A 484 -12.19 -23.45 2.16
N VAL A 485 -13.52 -23.64 2.03
CA VAL A 485 -14.14 -24.00 0.75
C VAL A 485 -14.32 -22.74 -0.09
N ALA A 486 -13.52 -22.62 -1.13
CA ALA A 486 -13.57 -21.47 -2.05
C ALA A 486 -14.77 -21.58 -3.01
N ALA A 487 -15.99 -21.32 -2.52
CA ALA A 487 -17.16 -21.21 -3.34
C ALA A 487 -17.93 -19.92 -3.01
N PRO A 488 -18.07 -18.98 -3.95
CA PRO A 488 -18.77 -17.70 -3.73
C PRO A 488 -20.24 -17.87 -3.30
N SER A 489 -20.80 -19.04 -3.55
CA SER A 489 -22.18 -19.38 -3.22
C SER A 489 -22.37 -19.92 -1.78
N ILE A 490 -21.30 -20.07 -1.01
CA ILE A 490 -21.39 -20.55 0.38
C ILE A 490 -21.25 -19.35 1.32
N SER A 491 -22.33 -19.04 2.04
CA SER A 491 -22.28 -18.05 3.12
C SER A 491 -21.80 -18.75 4.39
N ILE A 492 -20.64 -18.30 4.89
CA ILE A 492 -20.03 -18.80 6.13
C ILE A 492 -20.57 -18.00 7.31
N LYS A 493 -20.95 -18.68 8.38
CA LYS A 493 -21.31 -18.01 9.64
C LYS A 493 -20.05 -17.58 10.37
N THR A 494 -20.03 -16.33 10.75
CA THR A 494 -18.89 -15.70 11.44
C THR A 494 -19.30 -15.13 12.78
N GLN A 495 -18.31 -14.87 13.62
CA GLN A 495 -18.43 -14.18 14.89
C GLN A 495 -17.51 -12.96 14.87
N LEU A 496 -18.06 -11.80 15.19
CA LEU A 496 -17.28 -10.57 15.35
C LEU A 496 -16.91 -10.41 16.84
N ASN A 497 -15.63 -10.40 17.13
CA ASN A 497 -15.07 -10.23 18.47
C ASN A 497 -14.39 -8.86 18.57
N VAL A 498 -14.79 -8.04 19.53
CA VAL A 498 -14.18 -6.74 19.81
C VAL A 498 -13.45 -6.83 21.14
N PHE A 499 -12.19 -6.41 21.14
CA PHE A 499 -11.31 -6.40 22.31
C PHE A 499 -10.90 -4.99 22.63
N HIS A 500 -10.69 -4.71 23.91
CA HIS A 500 -10.20 -3.42 24.41
C HIS A 500 -9.10 -3.61 25.44
N LEU A 501 -8.29 -2.58 25.62
CA LEU A 501 -7.29 -2.53 26.68
C LEU A 501 -7.99 -2.16 27.99
N ASP A 502 -7.98 -3.06 28.97
CA ASP A 502 -8.60 -2.84 30.28
C ASP A 502 -7.75 -1.92 31.18
N ALA A 503 -8.29 -1.56 32.33
CA ALA A 503 -7.60 -0.71 33.31
C ALA A 503 -6.32 -1.36 33.90
N ARG A 504 -6.14 -2.67 33.75
CA ARG A 504 -4.94 -3.41 34.20
C ARG A 504 -3.86 -3.37 33.13
N GLY A 505 -4.22 -2.94 31.94
CA GLY A 505 -3.34 -2.90 30.78
C GLY A 505 -3.33 -4.20 29.98
N ASP A 506 -4.29 -5.10 30.17
CA ASP A 506 -4.43 -6.34 29.39
C ASP A 506 -5.57 -6.21 28.37
N PHE A 507 -5.43 -6.92 27.24
CA PHE A 507 -6.48 -6.94 26.22
C PHE A 507 -7.56 -7.95 26.61
N SER A 508 -8.76 -7.47 26.88
CA SER A 508 -9.91 -8.28 27.23
C SER A 508 -11.00 -8.24 26.16
N LEU A 509 -11.75 -9.33 26.05
CA LEU A 509 -12.91 -9.39 25.16
C LEU A 509 -14.02 -8.48 25.70
N GLN A 510 -14.33 -7.42 24.97
CA GLN A 510 -15.40 -6.50 25.29
C GLN A 510 -16.76 -7.07 24.88
N LYS A 511 -16.85 -7.56 23.65
CA LYS A 511 -18.09 -8.15 23.12
C LYS A 511 -17.82 -9.18 22.04
N ALA A 512 -18.59 -10.25 22.04
CA ALA A 512 -18.69 -11.23 20.98
C ALA A 512 -20.09 -11.16 20.34
N LEU A 513 -20.15 -11.05 19.03
CA LEU A 513 -21.37 -10.94 18.24
C LEU A 513 -21.47 -12.14 17.30
N ASP A 514 -22.39 -13.04 17.60
CA ASP A 514 -22.59 -14.28 16.86
C ASP A 514 -23.48 -14.13 15.62
N ASN A 515 -23.48 -15.16 14.80
CA ASN A 515 -24.37 -15.30 13.63
C ASN A 515 -24.21 -14.15 12.61
N LYS A 516 -23.00 -13.68 12.41
CA LYS A 516 -22.65 -12.70 11.41
C LYS A 516 -22.30 -13.38 10.08
N THR A 517 -22.22 -12.58 9.01
CA THR A 517 -21.83 -13.01 7.67
C THR A 517 -20.58 -12.23 7.20
N CYS A 518 -20.15 -11.23 7.96
CA CYS A 518 -19.04 -10.36 7.62
C CYS A 518 -17.72 -11.13 7.54
N ASN A 519 -16.88 -10.72 6.59
CA ASN A 519 -15.55 -11.27 6.36
C ASN A 519 -14.44 -10.21 6.32
N ALA A 520 -14.80 -8.93 6.41
CA ALA A 520 -13.87 -7.81 6.36
C ALA A 520 -14.22 -6.75 7.42
N LEU A 521 -13.19 -6.05 7.91
CA LEU A 521 -13.27 -5.04 8.97
C LEU A 521 -12.63 -3.75 8.51
N PHE A 522 -13.33 -2.64 8.70
CA PHE A 522 -12.88 -1.30 8.32
C PHE A 522 -13.12 -0.33 9.45
N TRP A 523 -12.04 0.09 10.12
CA TRP A 523 -12.12 1.11 11.16
C TRP A 523 -12.16 2.51 10.55
N SER A 524 -12.93 3.38 11.17
CA SER A 524 -12.84 4.81 10.91
C SER A 524 -11.40 5.30 11.17
N PRO A 525 -10.81 6.13 10.31
CA PRO A 525 -9.46 6.69 10.54
C PRO A 525 -9.33 7.46 11.85
N ARG A 526 -10.46 7.91 12.42
CA ARG A 526 -10.52 8.60 13.71
C ARG A 526 -10.71 7.68 14.91
N GLY A 527 -10.88 6.38 14.65
CA GLY A 527 -11.20 5.39 15.68
C GLY A 527 -12.69 5.35 16.03
N ARG A 528 -13.05 4.66 17.11
CA ARG A 528 -14.38 4.49 17.67
C ARG A 528 -15.40 3.76 16.79
N HIS A 529 -15.52 4.09 15.51
CA HIS A 529 -16.51 3.48 14.61
C HIS A 529 -15.89 2.37 13.78
N LEU A 530 -16.56 1.24 13.73
CA LEU A 530 -16.15 0.06 12.97
C LEU A 530 -17.26 -0.32 11.98
N LEU A 531 -16.87 -0.54 10.74
CA LEU A 531 -17.70 -1.16 9.72
C LEU A 531 -17.28 -2.59 9.50
N ALA A 532 -18.20 -3.53 9.70
CA ALA A 532 -18.04 -4.93 9.32
C ALA A 532 -18.82 -5.18 8.01
N ALA A 533 -18.15 -5.72 7.00
CA ALA A 533 -18.70 -5.89 5.67
C ALA A 533 -18.57 -7.34 5.18
N THR A 534 -19.49 -7.73 4.30
CA THR A 534 -19.43 -9.00 3.56
C THR A 534 -18.98 -8.73 2.14
N LEU A 535 -17.70 -8.99 1.83
CA LEU A 535 -17.10 -8.75 0.52
C LEU A 535 -17.08 -10.02 -0.35
N GLY A 536 -17.27 -9.85 -1.65
CA GLY A 536 -17.11 -10.91 -2.63
C GLY A 536 -18.12 -12.06 -2.55
N SER A 537 -19.20 -11.90 -1.79
CA SER A 537 -20.30 -12.87 -1.71
C SER A 537 -21.31 -12.62 -2.82
N THR A 538 -21.94 -13.72 -3.28
CA THR A 538 -23.05 -13.64 -4.24
C THR A 538 -24.44 -13.76 -3.58
N GLN A 539 -24.49 -14.00 -2.29
CA GLN A 539 -25.74 -14.27 -1.55
C GLN A 539 -26.00 -13.29 -0.41
N LYS A 540 -24.96 -12.74 0.19
CA LYS A 540 -25.04 -11.87 1.37
C LYS A 540 -24.24 -10.60 1.11
N PHE A 541 -24.83 -9.47 1.43
CA PHE A 541 -24.30 -8.14 1.10
C PHE A 541 -24.37 -7.19 2.30
N ASP A 542 -24.28 -7.78 3.49
CA ASP A 542 -24.50 -7.08 4.76
C ASP A 542 -23.37 -6.10 5.04
N LEU A 543 -23.76 -4.91 5.47
CA LEU A 543 -22.92 -3.86 6.02
C LEU A 543 -23.43 -3.53 7.40
N GLU A 544 -22.57 -3.54 8.40
CA GLU A 544 -22.95 -3.30 9.79
C GLU A 544 -22.02 -2.30 10.42
N TRP A 545 -22.55 -1.19 10.91
CA TRP A 545 -21.80 -0.13 11.60
C TRP A 545 -21.92 -0.31 13.11
N TYR A 546 -20.78 -0.20 13.79
CA TYR A 546 -20.66 -0.37 15.22
C TYR A 546 -20.00 0.85 15.86
N ASP A 547 -20.52 1.31 16.98
CA ASP A 547 -19.85 2.19 17.90
C ASP A 547 -19.29 1.34 19.06
N VAL A 548 -17.97 1.32 19.20
CA VAL A 548 -17.29 0.48 20.21
C VAL A 548 -17.14 1.17 21.56
N ASP A 549 -17.53 2.44 21.65
CA ASP A 549 -17.42 3.28 22.85
C ASP A 549 -18.77 3.96 23.18
N PHE A 550 -19.86 3.24 22.93
CA PHE A 550 -21.22 3.74 23.13
C PHE A 550 -21.51 4.00 24.60
N GLY A 551 -22.04 5.17 24.91
CA GLY A 551 -22.42 5.55 26.28
C GLY A 551 -21.31 6.23 27.09
N ASN A 552 -20.09 6.36 26.59
CA ASN A 552 -18.98 6.99 27.30
C ASN A 552 -19.07 8.54 27.31
N GLU A 553 -19.86 9.15 26.44
CA GLU A 553 -20.08 10.60 26.39
C GLU A 553 -20.81 11.15 27.62
N ALA A 554 -21.62 10.33 28.29
CA ALA A 554 -22.35 10.71 29.51
C ALA A 554 -21.48 10.67 30.79
N ARG A 555 -20.26 10.16 30.72
CA ARG A 555 -19.41 9.89 31.90
C ARG A 555 -18.14 10.74 31.91
N GLN A 556 -18.27 12.04 31.97
CA GLN A 556 -17.16 12.91 32.37
C GLN A 556 -16.89 12.72 33.85
N GLY A 557 -16.01 11.79 34.23
CA GLY A 557 -15.40 11.77 35.57
C GLY A 557 -15.43 10.52 36.39
N GLY A 558 -15.60 9.32 35.84
CA GLY A 558 -15.57 8.10 36.66
C GLY A 558 -14.80 6.97 35.98
N ALA A 559 -13.73 6.52 36.63
CA ALA A 559 -13.04 5.29 36.26
C ALA A 559 -13.99 4.08 36.34
N GLY A 560 -14.12 3.32 35.28
CA GLY A 560 -14.41 1.91 35.31
C GLY A 560 -15.83 1.44 35.13
N ASP A 561 -16.38 1.53 33.93
CA ASP A 561 -17.21 0.44 33.39
C ASP A 561 -17.00 0.46 31.89
N ALA A 562 -16.78 -0.72 31.30
CA ALA A 562 -16.56 -0.88 29.90
C ALA A 562 -17.71 -0.22 29.11
N SER A 563 -17.38 0.70 28.22
CA SER A 563 -18.31 1.19 27.21
C SER A 563 -18.89 0.00 26.44
N ASP A 564 -20.16 0.06 26.08
CA ASP A 564 -20.79 -1.04 25.34
C ASP A 564 -20.49 -0.91 23.85
N VAL A 565 -20.36 -2.03 23.15
CA VAL A 565 -20.34 -2.10 21.69
C VAL A 565 -21.77 -2.16 21.20
N LYS A 566 -22.20 -1.15 20.46
CA LYS A 566 -23.56 -1.07 19.92
C LYS A 566 -23.55 -1.01 18.39
N GLN A 567 -24.41 -1.78 17.77
CA GLN A 567 -24.71 -1.64 16.36
C GLN A 567 -25.55 -0.38 16.19
N ILE A 568 -25.03 0.59 15.41
CA ILE A 568 -25.65 1.90 15.17
C ILE A 568 -26.35 1.97 13.81
N GLY A 569 -25.98 1.10 12.88
CA GLY A 569 -26.57 1.05 11.56
C GLY A 569 -26.40 -0.31 10.88
N ALA A 570 -27.22 -0.55 9.86
CA ALA A 570 -27.13 -1.67 8.97
C ALA A 570 -27.55 -1.24 7.57
N GLY A 571 -26.93 -1.79 6.57
CA GLY A 571 -27.23 -1.54 5.16
C GLY A 571 -26.86 -2.72 4.29
N GLU A 572 -27.22 -2.65 3.04
CA GLU A 572 -26.88 -3.65 2.05
C GLU A 572 -26.39 -2.98 0.77
N HIS A 573 -25.29 -3.48 0.22
CA HIS A 573 -24.82 -3.08 -1.09
C HIS A 573 -24.45 -4.32 -1.89
N TYR A 574 -25.14 -4.53 -2.99
CA TYR A 574 -25.00 -5.73 -3.82
C TYR A 574 -23.56 -5.85 -4.37
N SER A 575 -22.99 -7.05 -4.20
CA SER A 575 -21.70 -7.43 -4.80
C SER A 575 -20.53 -6.46 -4.53
N ILE A 576 -20.46 -5.90 -3.32
CA ILE A 576 -19.36 -5.02 -2.90
C ILE A 576 -18.00 -5.64 -3.18
N THR A 577 -17.12 -4.84 -3.78
CA THR A 577 -15.71 -5.19 -3.99
C THR A 577 -14.77 -4.42 -3.09
N ASP A 578 -15.09 -3.16 -2.77
CA ASP A 578 -14.20 -2.27 -2.05
C ASP A 578 -14.98 -1.35 -1.09
N VAL A 579 -14.35 -1.04 0.03
CA VAL A 579 -14.87 -0.14 1.07
C VAL A 579 -13.77 0.82 1.47
N GLU A 580 -14.07 2.11 1.53
CA GLU A 580 -13.11 3.13 1.93
C GLU A 580 -13.77 4.20 2.81
N TRP A 581 -13.14 4.53 3.94
CA TRP A 581 -13.51 5.66 4.77
C TRP A 581 -12.92 6.95 4.22
N ASP A 582 -13.67 8.04 4.34
CA ASP A 582 -13.10 9.37 4.11
C ASP A 582 -12.06 9.73 5.20
N PRO A 583 -11.12 10.63 4.92
CA PRO A 583 -10.07 11.00 5.89
C PRO A 583 -10.58 11.63 7.18
N SER A 584 -11.79 12.21 7.17
CA SER A 584 -12.42 12.77 8.37
C SER A 584 -13.03 11.70 9.28
N GLY A 585 -13.31 10.51 8.74
CA GLY A 585 -14.01 9.42 9.43
C GLY A 585 -15.50 9.64 9.56
N ARG A 586 -16.07 10.55 8.77
CA ARG A 586 -17.49 10.90 8.79
C ARG A 586 -18.30 10.15 7.73
N TYR A 587 -17.67 9.79 6.62
CA TYR A 587 -18.30 9.14 5.49
C TYR A 587 -17.61 7.85 5.11
N VAL A 588 -18.35 6.95 4.48
CA VAL A 588 -17.87 5.71 3.93
C VAL A 588 -18.33 5.57 2.49
N THR A 589 -17.46 5.19 1.61
CA THR A 589 -17.83 4.75 0.27
C THR A 589 -17.74 3.23 0.17
N THR A 590 -18.75 2.64 -0.42
CA THR A 590 -18.78 1.23 -0.81
C THR A 590 -18.93 1.16 -2.31
N SER A 591 -18.23 0.26 -2.96
CA SER A 591 -18.25 0.18 -4.42
C SER A 591 -18.23 -1.24 -4.96
N ALA A 592 -18.84 -1.40 -6.14
CA ALA A 592 -18.84 -2.62 -6.93
C ALA A 592 -18.13 -2.35 -8.26
N SER A 593 -16.86 -2.79 -8.37
CA SER A 593 -16.00 -2.49 -9.51
C SER A 593 -16.24 -3.43 -10.68
N PHE A 594 -16.28 -2.87 -11.89
CA PHE A 594 -16.31 -3.59 -13.16
C PHE A 594 -15.22 -4.67 -13.29
N TRP A 595 -14.07 -4.47 -12.71
CA TRP A 595 -12.96 -5.43 -12.80
C TRP A 595 -13.23 -6.74 -12.07
N ARG A 596 -14.17 -6.75 -11.12
CA ARG A 596 -14.49 -7.91 -10.29
C ARG A 596 -15.93 -8.39 -10.44
N GLN A 597 -16.82 -7.50 -10.89
CA GLN A 597 -18.26 -7.75 -10.98
C GLN A 597 -18.84 -7.27 -12.31
N SER A 598 -19.85 -7.98 -12.81
CA SER A 598 -20.53 -7.64 -14.06
C SER A 598 -21.89 -6.97 -13.87
N LEU A 599 -22.49 -7.06 -12.67
CA LEU A 599 -23.84 -6.58 -12.39
C LEU A 599 -23.80 -5.46 -11.33
N GLU A 600 -24.72 -4.50 -11.43
CA GLU A 600 -24.93 -3.41 -10.48
C GLU A 600 -23.66 -2.65 -10.10
N GLN A 601 -22.85 -2.31 -11.12
CA GLN A 601 -21.62 -1.57 -10.93
C GLN A 601 -21.92 -0.15 -10.50
N GLY A 602 -21.10 0.37 -9.58
CA GLY A 602 -21.27 1.72 -9.08
C GLY A 602 -20.78 1.88 -7.66
N TYR A 603 -21.26 2.91 -6.99
CA TYR A 603 -20.87 3.21 -5.62
C TYR A 603 -22.04 3.72 -4.78
N ALA A 604 -21.90 3.58 -3.48
CA ALA A 604 -22.76 4.23 -2.50
C ALA A 604 -21.92 4.98 -1.47
N VAL A 605 -22.45 6.11 -1.03
CA VAL A 605 -21.87 6.94 0.05
C VAL A 605 -22.78 6.84 1.26
N TRP A 606 -22.18 6.53 2.39
CA TRP A 606 -22.86 6.35 3.67
C TRP A 606 -22.28 7.33 4.70
N ASP A 607 -23.08 7.72 5.67
CA ASP A 607 -22.55 8.38 6.86
C ASP A 607 -21.96 7.35 7.85
N PHE A 608 -21.28 7.81 8.88
CA PHE A 608 -20.68 6.96 9.91
C PHE A 608 -21.70 6.17 10.74
N LYS A 609 -22.99 6.53 10.67
CA LYS A 609 -24.10 5.85 11.32
C LYS A 609 -24.73 4.77 10.42
N GLY A 610 -24.31 4.66 9.17
CA GLY A 610 -24.86 3.73 8.20
C GLY A 610 -26.11 4.21 7.47
N THR A 611 -26.33 5.54 7.42
CA THR A 611 -27.39 6.14 6.59
C THR A 611 -26.89 6.27 5.16
N GLU A 612 -27.61 5.73 4.19
CA GLU A 612 -27.29 5.91 2.77
C GLU A 612 -27.58 7.36 2.36
N LEU A 613 -26.53 8.06 1.94
CA LEU A 613 -26.63 9.45 1.47
C LEU A 613 -26.82 9.52 -0.04
N LYS A 614 -26.09 8.67 -0.77
CA LYS A 614 -26.12 8.63 -2.23
C LYS A 614 -25.81 7.23 -2.71
N LYS A 615 -26.55 6.72 -3.68
CA LYS A 615 -26.22 5.52 -4.43
C LYS A 615 -26.26 5.84 -5.92
N GLU A 616 -25.24 5.45 -6.65
CA GLU A 616 -25.12 5.73 -8.07
C GLU A 616 -24.65 4.48 -8.82
N VAL A 617 -25.45 4.06 -9.79
CA VAL A 617 -25.13 2.93 -10.67
C VAL A 617 -24.50 3.53 -11.93
N LEU A 618 -23.26 3.14 -12.22
CA LEU A 618 -22.46 3.64 -13.33
C LEU A 618 -22.00 2.48 -14.19
N ASP A 619 -22.25 2.58 -15.49
CA ASP A 619 -21.78 1.57 -16.45
C ASP A 619 -20.25 1.57 -16.54
N GLN A 620 -19.65 0.38 -16.54
CA GLN A 620 -18.20 0.20 -16.51
C GLN A 620 -17.51 1.01 -15.40
N PHE A 621 -18.12 1.02 -14.22
CA PHE A 621 -17.52 1.67 -13.06
C PHE A 621 -16.23 0.94 -12.63
N LYS A 622 -15.13 1.68 -12.55
CA LYS A 622 -13.80 1.13 -12.25
C LYS A 622 -13.43 1.31 -10.79
N GLN A 623 -13.52 2.55 -10.28
CA GLN A 623 -12.92 2.90 -9.00
C GLN A 623 -13.51 4.20 -8.43
N ILE A 624 -13.60 4.27 -7.10
CA ILE A 624 -13.78 5.50 -6.32
C ILE A 624 -12.74 5.51 -5.20
N LEU A 625 -12.05 6.63 -4.99
CA LEU A 625 -11.07 6.79 -3.93
C LEU A 625 -11.19 8.17 -3.29
N TRP A 626 -11.15 8.21 -1.97
CA TRP A 626 -10.99 9.45 -1.24
C TRP A 626 -9.58 10.00 -1.37
N ARG A 627 -9.45 11.32 -1.46
CA ARG A 627 -8.16 11.98 -1.43
C ARG A 627 -7.62 11.97 -0.01
N PRO A 628 -6.48 11.32 0.28
CA PRO A 628 -5.91 11.30 1.62
C PRO A 628 -5.58 12.71 2.11
N ARG A 629 -5.70 12.94 3.41
CA ARG A 629 -5.28 14.20 4.04
C ARG A 629 -3.92 14.03 4.73
N PRO A 630 -3.02 15.01 4.60
CA PRO A 630 -1.84 15.06 5.46
C PRO A 630 -2.26 15.31 6.91
N ARG A 631 -1.30 15.17 7.83
CA ARG A 631 -1.53 15.57 9.22
C ARG A 631 -1.98 17.03 9.29
N THR A 632 -2.72 17.35 10.36
CA THR A 632 -3.15 18.72 10.61
C THR A 632 -1.96 19.69 10.62
N LEU A 633 -2.14 20.83 9.95
CA LEU A 633 -1.16 21.92 9.90
C LEU A 633 -1.27 22.84 11.14
N LEU A 634 -2.30 22.63 11.98
CA LEU A 634 -2.49 23.42 13.21
C LEU A 634 -1.37 23.13 14.21
N SER A 635 -0.84 24.22 14.82
CA SER A 635 0.08 24.08 15.94
C SER A 635 -0.58 23.34 17.12
N ARG A 636 0.23 22.76 18.01
CA ARG A 636 -0.30 22.12 19.23
C ARG A 636 -1.12 23.08 20.10
N GLU A 637 -0.74 24.34 20.13
CA GLU A 637 -1.47 25.38 20.86
C GLU A 637 -2.82 25.68 20.23
N ASP A 638 -2.87 25.76 18.89
CA ASP A 638 -4.10 25.94 18.16
C ASP A 638 -5.04 24.74 18.33
N GLN A 639 -4.51 23.52 18.26
CA GLN A 639 -5.30 22.31 18.53
C GLN A 639 -5.90 22.31 19.93
N LYS A 640 -5.13 22.74 20.95
CA LYS A 640 -5.63 22.88 22.31
C LYS A 640 -6.68 23.97 22.42
N ARG A 641 -6.49 25.08 21.71
CA ARG A 641 -7.48 26.17 21.65
C ARG A 641 -8.80 25.69 21.06
N VAL A 642 -8.75 25.01 19.90
CA VAL A 642 -9.94 24.44 19.26
C VAL A 642 -10.64 23.44 20.18
N ARG A 643 -9.90 22.54 20.85
CA ARG A 643 -10.50 21.58 21.80
C ARG A 643 -11.18 22.24 23.00
N ARG A 644 -10.64 23.37 23.49
CA ARG A 644 -11.26 24.10 24.59
C ARG A 644 -12.54 24.82 24.19
N SER A 645 -12.59 25.31 22.95
CA SER A 645 -13.73 26.02 22.37
C SER A 645 -14.55 25.14 21.42
N LEU A 646 -14.54 23.82 21.64
CA LEU A 646 -15.15 22.87 20.70
C LEU A 646 -16.65 23.17 20.49
N ARG A 647 -17.38 23.51 21.54
CA ARG A 647 -18.81 23.88 21.44
C ARG A 647 -19.07 25.10 20.56
N GLU A 648 -18.15 26.06 20.54
CA GLU A 648 -18.25 27.24 19.71
C GLU A 648 -18.05 26.90 18.22
N TYR A 649 -17.06 26.04 17.92
CA TYR A 649 -16.79 25.60 16.56
C TYR A 649 -17.80 24.55 16.06
N SER A 650 -18.30 23.67 16.92
CA SER A 650 -19.26 22.63 16.54
C SER A 650 -20.64 23.20 16.20
N ARG A 651 -21.06 24.26 16.91
CA ARG A 651 -22.39 24.80 16.72
C ARG A 651 -22.75 25.14 15.27
N ILE A 652 -21.82 25.70 14.52
CA ILE A 652 -22.03 26.04 13.09
C ILE A 652 -22.28 24.76 12.28
N PHE A 653 -21.49 23.72 12.55
CA PHE A 653 -21.62 22.44 11.86
C PHE A 653 -22.87 21.68 12.30
N ASP A 654 -23.26 21.77 13.56
CA ASP A 654 -24.50 21.19 14.08
C ASP A 654 -25.71 21.83 13.41
N GLU A 655 -25.76 23.16 13.27
CA GLU A 655 -26.80 23.90 12.56
C GLU A 655 -26.85 23.54 11.06
N GLU A 656 -25.68 23.37 10.41
CA GLU A 656 -25.57 22.90 9.01
C GLU A 656 -26.06 21.46 8.85
N ASP A 657 -25.75 20.59 9.80
CA ASP A 657 -26.16 19.19 9.79
C ASP A 657 -27.68 19.06 9.99
N GLU A 658 -28.25 19.78 10.93
CA GLU A 658 -29.70 19.80 11.14
C GLU A 658 -30.44 20.32 9.90
N ALA A 659 -29.94 21.38 9.28
CA ALA A 659 -30.51 21.91 8.04
C ALA A 659 -30.40 20.91 6.88
N ALA A 660 -29.27 20.20 6.79
CA ALA A 660 -29.05 19.16 5.77
C ALA A 660 -29.99 17.97 5.98
N ASP A 661 -30.12 17.49 7.22
CA ASP A 661 -31.01 16.37 7.55
C ASP A 661 -32.48 16.71 7.29
N ALA A 662 -32.91 17.92 7.63
CA ALA A 662 -34.26 18.43 7.31
C ALA A 662 -34.49 18.50 5.79
N SER A 663 -33.50 18.94 5.02
CA SER A 663 -33.56 19.00 3.55
C SER A 663 -33.64 17.59 2.93
N LEU A 664 -32.85 16.62 3.42
CA LEU A 664 -32.90 15.23 2.96
C LEU A 664 -34.28 14.61 3.28
N ALA A 665 -34.79 14.80 4.48
CA ALA A 665 -36.11 14.31 4.87
C ALA A 665 -37.22 14.89 3.98
N LEU A 666 -37.14 16.17 3.63
CA LEU A 666 -38.06 16.81 2.72
C LEU A 666 -37.97 16.20 1.31
N ALA A 667 -36.76 16.05 0.78
CA ALA A 667 -36.52 15.45 -0.54
C ALA A 667 -37.05 14.02 -0.62
N HIS A 668 -36.82 13.20 0.40
CA HIS A 668 -37.38 11.84 0.48
C HIS A 668 -38.90 11.83 0.52
N ARG A 669 -39.49 12.77 1.24
CA ARG A 669 -40.94 12.91 1.30
C ARG A 669 -41.55 13.32 -0.05
N GLU A 670 -40.90 14.21 -0.76
CA GLU A 670 -41.33 14.65 -2.10
C GLU A 670 -41.18 13.48 -3.11
N GLU A 671 -40.07 12.75 -3.05
CA GLU A 671 -39.87 11.59 -3.92
C GLU A 671 -40.92 10.49 -3.66
N TYR A 672 -41.21 10.21 -2.39
CA TYR A 672 -42.27 9.28 -2.02
C TYR A 672 -43.61 9.71 -2.54
N GLN A 673 -43.95 11.00 -2.39
CA GLN A 673 -45.21 11.55 -2.92
C GLN A 673 -45.30 11.46 -4.45
N ARG A 674 -44.20 11.71 -5.16
CA ARG A 674 -44.10 11.57 -6.60
C ARG A 674 -44.33 10.11 -7.03
N ARG A 675 -43.61 9.16 -6.41
CA ARG A 675 -43.82 7.73 -6.69
C ARG A 675 -45.22 7.25 -6.41
N LEU A 676 -45.83 7.76 -5.35
CA LEU A 676 -47.22 7.46 -5.00
C LEU A 676 -48.20 8.00 -6.04
N ALA A 677 -47.95 9.21 -6.55
CA ALA A 677 -48.75 9.82 -7.62
C ALA A 677 -48.63 9.03 -8.93
N GLU A 678 -47.41 8.69 -9.35
CA GLU A 678 -47.16 7.85 -10.53
C GLU A 678 -47.84 6.47 -10.43
N TRP A 679 -47.77 5.84 -9.24
CA TRP A 679 -48.46 4.57 -8.99
C TRP A 679 -49.98 4.72 -9.05
N ARG A 680 -50.55 5.82 -8.52
CA ARG A 680 -51.98 6.09 -8.60
C ARG A 680 -52.45 6.32 -10.04
N GLU A 681 -51.69 7.03 -10.84
CA GLU A 681 -51.96 7.23 -12.27
C GLU A 681 -51.84 5.91 -13.03
N TRP A 682 -50.78 5.14 -12.80
CA TRP A 682 -50.65 3.82 -13.43
C TRP A 682 -51.82 2.93 -13.07
N ARG A 683 -52.22 2.87 -11.80
CA ARG A 683 -53.36 2.08 -11.34
C ARG A 683 -54.68 2.54 -11.97
N ALA A 684 -54.87 3.87 -12.15
CA ALA A 684 -56.04 4.41 -12.83
C ALA A 684 -56.07 3.99 -14.30
N ARG A 685 -54.95 4.10 -15.02
CA ARG A 685 -54.79 3.64 -16.41
C ARG A 685 -55.03 2.17 -16.55
N ALA A 686 -54.46 1.35 -15.70
CA ALA A 686 -54.68 -0.10 -15.71
C ALA A 686 -56.12 -0.48 -15.45
N ARG A 687 -56.83 0.19 -14.52
CA ARG A 687 -58.26 -0.02 -14.27
C ARG A 687 -59.12 0.37 -15.46
N ALA A 688 -58.81 1.47 -16.14
CA ALA A 688 -59.52 1.91 -17.34
C ALA A 688 -59.31 0.91 -18.50
N ALA A 689 -58.08 0.45 -18.71
CA ALA A 689 -57.75 -0.57 -19.71
C ALA A 689 -58.49 -1.88 -19.45
N HIS A 690 -58.51 -2.38 -18.23
CA HIS A 690 -59.25 -3.57 -17.85
C HIS A 690 -60.76 -3.41 -17.98
N ALA A 691 -61.30 -2.20 -17.70
CA ALA A 691 -62.72 -1.92 -17.89
C ALA A 691 -63.09 -1.98 -19.39
N ALA A 692 -62.29 -1.36 -20.26
CA ALA A 692 -62.50 -1.36 -21.72
C ALA A 692 -62.35 -2.78 -22.30
N GLU A 693 -61.39 -3.59 -21.85
CA GLU A 693 -61.20 -4.98 -22.25
C GLU A 693 -62.44 -5.85 -21.89
N ARG A 694 -62.97 -5.68 -20.68
CA ARG A 694 -64.15 -6.37 -20.22
C ARG A 694 -65.39 -5.99 -20.99
N GLU A 695 -65.54 -4.71 -21.32
CA GLU A 695 -66.63 -4.22 -22.16
C GLU A 695 -66.55 -4.83 -23.57
N ALA A 696 -65.34 -4.91 -24.16
CA ALA A 696 -65.12 -5.51 -25.45
C ALA A 696 -65.40 -7.01 -25.43
N LEU A 697 -65.23 -7.71 -24.33
CA LEU A 697 -65.49 -9.15 -24.15
C LEU A 697 -66.94 -9.43 -23.69
N GLY A 698 -67.78 -8.43 -23.54
CA GLY A 698 -69.18 -8.55 -23.09
C GLY A 698 -69.36 -9.12 -21.67
N MET A 699 -68.33 -8.95 -20.81
CA MET A 699 -68.35 -9.46 -19.44
C MET A 699 -69.10 -8.48 -18.51
N PRO A 700 -69.92 -8.98 -17.56
CA PRO A 700 -70.66 -8.12 -16.63
C PRO A 700 -69.68 -7.37 -15.73
N ALA A 701 -70.09 -6.14 -15.33
CA ALA A 701 -69.32 -5.33 -14.40
C ALA A 701 -69.05 -6.11 -13.10
N PRO A 702 -67.82 -6.02 -12.52
CA PRO A 702 -67.52 -6.70 -11.28
C PRO A 702 -68.47 -6.23 -10.19
N ALA A 703 -69.06 -7.15 -9.44
CA ALA A 703 -69.84 -6.83 -8.27
C ALA A 703 -69.02 -5.89 -7.37
N LYS A 704 -69.60 -4.77 -6.99
CA LYS A 704 -68.98 -3.84 -6.04
C LYS A 704 -68.68 -4.64 -4.75
N ARG A 705 -67.41 -5.01 -4.56
CA ARG A 705 -66.95 -5.50 -3.24
C ARG A 705 -67.30 -4.39 -2.28
N ALA A 706 -67.98 -4.72 -1.20
CA ALA A 706 -68.18 -3.80 -0.09
C ALA A 706 -66.81 -3.21 0.27
N GLU A 707 -66.70 -1.90 0.14
CA GLU A 707 -65.48 -1.20 0.59
C GLU A 707 -65.38 -1.43 2.11
N HIS A 708 -64.52 -2.33 2.54
CA HIS A 708 -64.05 -2.30 3.90
C HIS A 708 -63.32 -0.96 4.01
N LYS A 709 -63.97 -0.02 4.66
CA LYS A 709 -63.28 1.21 5.14
C LYS A 709 -62.23 0.74 6.14
N THR A 710 -61.00 0.61 5.67
CA THR A 710 -59.88 0.49 6.57
C THR A 710 -59.59 1.91 7.03
N GLU A 711 -59.95 2.23 8.23
CA GLU A 711 -59.51 3.43 8.90
C GLU A 711 -58.03 3.20 9.23
N VAL A 712 -57.15 3.92 8.50
CA VAL A 712 -55.71 3.94 8.83
C VAL A 712 -55.58 5.03 9.90
N HIS A 713 -55.38 4.60 11.14
CA HIS A 713 -54.96 5.49 12.20
C HIS A 713 -53.45 5.72 12.07
N GLU A 714 -53.06 6.86 11.56
CA GLU A 714 -51.68 7.33 11.67
C GLU A 714 -51.50 7.96 13.06
N TRP A 715 -50.66 7.34 13.87
CA TRP A 715 -50.21 7.91 15.13
C TRP A 715 -49.01 8.81 14.82
N ILE A 716 -49.18 10.12 14.96
CA ILE A 716 -48.06 11.06 14.92
C ILE A 716 -47.73 11.37 16.38
N GLU A 717 -46.59 10.88 16.85
CA GLU A 717 -46.03 11.35 18.12
C GLU A 717 -45.33 12.67 17.85
N GLU A 718 -45.94 13.76 18.32
CA GLU A 718 -45.34 15.09 18.36
C GLU A 718 -44.82 15.32 19.79
N VAL A 719 -43.47 15.35 19.96
CA VAL A 719 -42.88 15.71 21.24
C VAL A 719 -43.04 17.20 21.43
N LEU A 720 -44.01 17.61 22.26
CA LEU A 720 -44.35 19.02 22.50
C LEU A 720 -43.42 19.68 23.53
N GLU A 721 -42.79 18.95 24.43
CA GLU A 721 -41.94 19.52 25.48
C GLU A 721 -41.00 18.43 26.03
N GLU A 722 -39.70 18.62 25.99
CA GLU A 722 -38.71 17.88 26.78
C GLU A 722 -38.34 18.72 28.01
N ARG A 723 -38.65 18.26 29.21
CA ARG A 723 -38.18 18.86 30.47
C ARG A 723 -37.04 17.99 31.03
N GLU A 724 -35.83 18.51 31.02
CA GLU A 724 -34.74 17.99 31.83
C GLU A 724 -35.00 18.41 33.30
N GLU A 725 -35.32 17.47 34.15
CA GLU A 725 -35.21 17.66 35.59
C GLU A 725 -33.76 17.32 36.00
N THR A 726 -32.97 18.35 36.27
CA THR A 726 -31.67 18.22 36.91
C THR A 726 -31.88 17.85 38.38
N MET A 727 -31.53 16.62 38.80
CA MET A 727 -31.22 16.24 40.17
C MET A 727 -29.78 16.54 40.52
#